data_a7544ad8cf2ce5c69737b628b1ef8984
#
_entry.id   a7544ad8cf2ce5c69737b628b1ef8984
#
_cell.length_a   1.000
_cell.length_b   1.000
_cell.length_c   1.000
_cell.angle_alpha   90.00
_cell.angle_beta   90.00
_cell.angle_gamma   90.00
#
_symmetry.space_group_name_H-M   'P 1'
#
loop_
_entity.id
_entity.type
_entity.pdbx_description
1 polymer ?
#
loop_
_entity_poly.entity_id
_entity_poly.type
_entity_poly.pdbx_seq_one_letter_code
_entity_poly.pdbx_strand_id
1 'polypeptide(L)'
;MACATIAACDAPEAEDIEIPTEPINEMVYRPEATAFALWSPAADGVTLRLYKGDDLVEQIAMQRAEHGLWRAVAKGDRKGEFYTFQVSIDGKELPPTAGIFAKAVAANGDMGAIIDLRDTDPEGWAEDCSPKHRPSDMVIYEMHYRDMTAHASAGVRHVGKYLGMAEHGTRSAEGLATGIDHLCELGITHLHLLSTADYGSIDELDAEGKYNWGYEPKNFNVPEGTYATDACTPEVRIRELKTLIQALHKAGISVVLDVVYNHTTVAENCGFERTMPGYFYRMREDGTFADGSGCGNETASNKPMMRKYMVESLEYWVREYHIDGFRFDLMAIHDIETMKLIRERLSALNPDILLYGEGWAANQPLYDESKLAFKRYTYQMPGVAAFSDDIRNALRGTLDLSKGGFIHGVAGNKEALKFGIVGGVEHPEVHHSEAAWCAAPTQHISYVTCHDDHNLRDRLEHLSPEASEEELLKMDKLAQFGVFVSQGIPFYFSGEELFRTKLGEKNTYNMPDKYNAIDWGNKARYADLVEYYKGLIAMRKAHPAFALGTAEAVREHLSFIESDNEAAVGFVLDKLEGIDPARRVVVLMNGSRESVKFDIPEGNYRIVADGERIIPTGGDAYNSDGTISVAPISGVVLAAY
;
A
#
# COMPACT_ATOMS: atom_id res chain seq x y z
N MET A 1 15.82 -48.28 21.25
CA MET A 1 16.13 -47.13 20.40
C MET A 1 16.04 -45.90 21.28
N ALA A 2 17.20 -45.33 21.62
CA ALA A 2 17.29 -44.19 22.55
C ALA A 2 16.93 -42.92 21.79
N CYS A 3 15.90 -42.25 22.27
CA CYS A 3 15.54 -40.90 21.84
C CYS A 3 16.59 -39.94 22.48
N ALA A 4 17.46 -39.38 21.68
CA ALA A 4 18.38 -38.34 22.15
C ALA A 4 17.57 -37.05 22.30
N THR A 5 17.32 -36.64 23.52
CA THR A 5 16.86 -35.31 23.90
C THR A 5 17.98 -34.33 23.53
N ILE A 6 17.75 -33.52 22.51
CA ILE A 6 18.58 -32.35 22.22
C ILE A 6 18.25 -31.36 23.31
N ALA A 7 19.23 -31.05 24.18
CA ALA A 7 19.13 -30.00 25.16
C ALA A 7 18.92 -28.67 24.41
N ALA A 8 17.87 -27.95 24.74
CA ALA A 8 17.72 -26.57 24.32
C ALA A 8 18.92 -25.80 24.85
N CYS A 9 19.76 -25.29 23.95
CA CYS A 9 20.76 -24.28 24.30
C CYS A 9 20.03 -23.06 24.84
N ASP A 10 20.41 -22.58 26.02
CA ASP A 10 20.00 -21.27 26.55
C ASP A 10 20.50 -20.19 25.58
N ALA A 11 19.69 -19.87 24.57
CA ALA A 11 19.91 -18.66 23.79
C ALA A 11 19.71 -17.47 24.75
N PRO A 12 20.62 -16.47 24.77
CA PRO A 12 20.46 -15.30 25.60
C PRO A 12 19.08 -14.67 25.38
N GLU A 13 18.39 -14.30 26.43
CA GLU A 13 17.09 -13.61 26.32
C GLU A 13 17.28 -12.40 25.41
N ALA A 14 16.36 -12.17 24.47
CA ALA A 14 16.51 -11.18 23.40
C ALA A 14 16.72 -9.73 23.90
N GLU A 15 16.46 -9.48 25.19
CA GLU A 15 16.64 -8.18 25.87
C GLU A 15 18.10 -7.86 26.22
N ASP A 16 18.98 -8.85 26.30
CA ASP A 16 20.39 -8.67 26.69
C ASP A 16 21.37 -8.54 25.51
N ILE A 17 20.86 -8.63 24.27
CA ILE A 17 21.71 -8.53 23.08
C ILE A 17 21.93 -7.07 22.73
N GLU A 18 23.18 -6.60 22.90
CA GLU A 18 23.57 -5.26 22.45
C GLU A 18 23.47 -5.15 20.93
N ILE A 19 22.75 -4.12 20.46
CA ILE A 19 22.63 -3.81 19.03
C ILE A 19 23.40 -2.54 18.69
N PRO A 20 23.96 -2.42 17.48
CA PRO A 20 24.62 -1.19 17.03
C PRO A 20 23.67 0.00 17.05
N THR A 21 24.12 1.15 17.53
CA THR A 21 23.37 2.42 17.46
C THR A 21 23.45 3.03 16.06
N GLU A 22 24.62 2.90 15.42
CA GLU A 22 24.86 3.40 14.07
C GLU A 22 24.16 2.53 13.01
N PRO A 23 23.81 3.09 11.83
CA PRO A 23 23.28 2.32 10.72
C PRO A 23 24.22 1.20 10.26
N ILE A 24 23.65 0.05 9.93
CA ILE A 24 24.41 -1.10 9.44
C ILE A 24 24.47 -1.03 7.91
N ASN A 25 25.66 -0.77 7.37
CA ASN A 25 25.94 -0.88 5.96
C ASN A 25 26.73 -2.17 5.71
N GLU A 26 26.06 -3.22 5.24
CA GLU A 26 26.68 -4.53 5.02
C GLU A 26 27.74 -4.51 3.91
N MET A 27 27.61 -3.62 2.94
CA MET A 27 28.59 -3.42 1.87
C MET A 27 28.77 -1.92 1.60
N VAL A 28 30.00 -1.45 1.62
CA VAL A 28 30.36 -0.07 1.25
C VAL A 28 31.51 -0.15 0.25
N TYR A 29 31.19 0.08 -1.01
CA TYR A 29 32.16 0.07 -2.09
C TYR A 29 32.97 1.36 -2.16
N ARG A 30 34.27 1.19 -2.43
CA ARG A 30 35.22 2.22 -2.90
C ARG A 30 36.21 1.57 -3.87
N PRO A 31 36.76 2.29 -4.85
CA PRO A 31 37.71 1.72 -5.81
C PRO A 31 38.96 1.08 -5.19
N GLU A 32 39.40 1.58 -4.03
CA GLU A 32 40.61 1.07 -3.37
C GLU A 32 40.31 -0.15 -2.50
N ALA A 33 39.09 -0.26 -1.96
CA ALA A 33 38.67 -1.35 -1.09
C ALA A 33 37.19 -1.31 -0.80
N THR A 34 36.53 -2.45 -0.71
CA THR A 34 35.14 -2.60 -0.27
C THR A 34 35.11 -3.06 1.18
N ALA A 35 34.42 -2.31 2.03
CA ALA A 35 34.20 -2.67 3.44
C ALA A 35 32.90 -3.46 3.60
N PHE A 36 32.95 -4.49 4.45
CA PHE A 36 31.80 -5.35 4.76
C PHE A 36 31.55 -5.39 6.26
N ALA A 37 30.29 -5.46 6.63
CA ALA A 37 29.84 -5.65 8.00
C ALA A 37 28.65 -6.61 8.01
N LEU A 38 28.56 -7.47 9.04
CA LEU A 38 27.41 -8.33 9.28
C LEU A 38 27.10 -8.34 10.78
N TRP A 39 25.83 -8.24 11.12
CA TRP A 39 25.40 -8.42 12.50
C TRP A 39 25.00 -9.89 12.74
N SER A 40 25.77 -10.57 13.59
CA SER A 40 25.50 -11.94 14.00
C SER A 40 26.19 -12.17 15.37
N PRO A 41 25.54 -11.75 16.47
CA PRO A 41 26.14 -11.78 17.81
C PRO A 41 26.42 -13.21 18.33
N ALA A 42 25.61 -14.19 17.90
CA ALA A 42 25.78 -15.60 18.27
C ALA A 42 26.86 -16.33 17.45
N ALA A 43 27.39 -15.73 16.40
CA ALA A 43 28.36 -16.41 15.54
C ALA A 43 29.70 -16.67 16.26
N ASP A 44 30.27 -17.85 16.04
CA ASP A 44 31.65 -18.20 16.40
C ASP A 44 32.64 -17.69 15.37
N GLY A 45 32.21 -17.60 14.13
CA GLY A 45 32.98 -17.14 12.99
C GLY A 45 32.11 -16.72 11.83
N VAL A 46 32.60 -15.73 11.05
CA VAL A 46 31.96 -15.33 9.79
C VAL A 46 33.03 -15.26 8.71
N THR A 47 32.75 -15.84 7.56
CA THR A 47 33.60 -15.78 6.37
C THR A 47 32.88 -15.02 5.26
N LEU A 48 33.48 -13.92 4.80
CA LEU A 48 33.09 -13.26 3.57
C LEU A 48 33.60 -14.07 2.39
N ARG A 49 32.73 -14.39 1.44
CA ARG A 49 33.04 -15.07 0.18
C ARG A 49 32.80 -14.12 -0.97
N LEU A 50 33.80 -13.97 -1.86
CA LEU A 50 33.72 -13.12 -3.04
C LEU A 50 33.70 -13.99 -4.30
N TYR A 51 32.86 -13.59 -5.26
CA TYR A 51 32.62 -14.34 -6.48
C TYR A 51 32.77 -13.45 -7.72
N LYS A 52 33.24 -14.07 -8.81
CA LYS A 52 33.24 -13.46 -10.14
C LYS A 52 32.34 -14.31 -11.04
N GLY A 53 31.14 -13.79 -11.32
CA GLY A 53 30.05 -14.64 -11.75
C GLY A 53 29.74 -15.68 -10.65
N ASP A 54 29.71 -16.98 -11.00
CA ASP A 54 29.49 -18.06 -10.05
C ASP A 54 30.78 -18.60 -9.42
N ASP A 55 31.95 -18.16 -9.89
CA ASP A 55 33.25 -18.65 -9.43
C ASP A 55 33.66 -17.98 -8.12
N LEU A 56 33.85 -18.77 -7.05
CA LEU A 56 34.42 -18.32 -5.79
C LEU A 56 35.89 -17.93 -5.99
N VAL A 57 36.22 -16.63 -5.85
CA VAL A 57 37.57 -16.11 -6.10
C VAL A 57 38.37 -15.80 -4.84
N GLU A 58 37.70 -15.49 -3.73
CA GLU A 58 38.37 -15.16 -2.46
C GLU A 58 37.48 -15.49 -1.27
N GLN A 59 38.12 -15.86 -0.14
CA GLN A 59 37.48 -16.00 1.16
C GLN A 59 38.26 -15.20 2.19
N ILE A 60 37.55 -14.38 2.96
CA ILE A 60 38.13 -13.51 3.99
C ILE A 60 37.48 -13.82 5.33
N ALA A 61 38.25 -14.31 6.31
CA ALA A 61 37.75 -14.43 7.67
C ALA A 61 37.46 -13.04 8.24
N MET A 62 36.22 -12.82 8.66
CA MET A 62 35.80 -11.54 9.23
C MET A 62 36.26 -11.43 10.70
N GLN A 63 36.48 -10.22 11.15
CA GLN A 63 36.87 -9.92 12.52
C GLN A 63 35.67 -9.51 13.35
N ARG A 64 35.53 -10.13 14.53
CA ARG A 64 34.49 -9.73 15.49
C ARG A 64 34.75 -8.31 15.98
N ALA A 65 33.69 -7.50 15.99
CA ALA A 65 33.68 -6.12 16.44
C ALA A 65 32.65 -5.92 17.58
N GLU A 66 32.45 -4.70 18.01
CA GLU A 66 31.50 -4.34 19.08
C GLU A 66 30.04 -4.59 18.66
N HIS A 67 29.15 -4.81 19.61
CA HIS A 67 27.70 -4.95 19.44
C HIS A 67 27.27 -6.07 18.48
N GLY A 68 28.01 -7.19 18.48
CA GLY A 68 27.69 -8.36 17.65
C GLY A 68 28.00 -8.22 16.16
N LEU A 69 28.71 -7.15 15.76
CA LEU A 69 29.16 -6.95 14.38
C LEU A 69 30.39 -7.80 14.04
N TRP A 70 30.48 -8.19 12.77
CA TRP A 70 31.65 -8.76 12.12
C TRP A 70 32.07 -7.86 10.98
N ARG A 71 33.36 -7.64 10.78
CA ARG A 71 33.87 -6.70 9.77
C ARG A 71 34.97 -7.34 8.93
N ALA A 72 34.99 -7.01 7.63
CA ALA A 72 36.06 -7.36 6.71
C ALA A 72 36.30 -6.22 5.72
N VAL A 73 37.48 -6.22 5.09
CA VAL A 73 37.83 -5.32 3.99
C VAL A 73 38.44 -6.13 2.86
N ALA A 74 37.80 -6.11 1.69
CA ALA A 74 38.34 -6.64 0.46
C ALA A 74 39.13 -5.55 -0.28
N LYS A 75 40.41 -5.77 -0.52
CA LYS A 75 41.30 -4.80 -1.17
C LYS A 75 41.11 -4.78 -2.68
N GLY A 76 41.37 -3.62 -3.29
CA GLY A 76 41.26 -3.38 -4.73
C GLY A 76 39.85 -3.08 -5.17
N ASP A 77 39.70 -2.81 -6.45
CA ASP A 77 38.41 -2.57 -7.07
C ASP A 77 37.66 -3.90 -7.26
N ARG A 78 36.53 -4.02 -6.55
CA ARG A 78 35.66 -5.21 -6.53
C ARG A 78 34.31 -4.97 -7.20
N LYS A 79 34.12 -3.83 -7.83
CA LYS A 79 32.87 -3.52 -8.53
C LYS A 79 32.53 -4.56 -9.58
N GLY A 80 31.26 -5.02 -9.55
CA GLY A 80 30.77 -6.08 -10.44
C GLY A 80 31.06 -7.50 -9.96
N GLU A 81 31.74 -7.69 -8.81
CA GLU A 81 31.80 -8.98 -8.12
C GLU A 81 30.57 -9.18 -7.24
N PHE A 82 30.32 -10.44 -6.88
CA PHE A 82 29.26 -10.80 -5.93
C PHE A 82 29.85 -11.25 -4.60
N TYR A 83 29.02 -11.27 -3.56
CA TYR A 83 29.45 -11.72 -2.24
C TYR A 83 28.38 -12.52 -1.50
N THR A 84 28.82 -13.35 -0.57
CA THR A 84 27.99 -13.95 0.47
C THR A 84 28.72 -13.94 1.81
N PHE A 85 27.95 -13.96 2.88
CA PHE A 85 28.43 -14.25 4.22
C PHE A 85 28.16 -15.71 4.58
N GLN A 86 29.17 -16.39 5.10
CA GLN A 86 29.07 -17.74 5.67
C GLN A 86 29.20 -17.61 7.18
N VAL A 87 28.10 -17.79 7.90
CA VAL A 87 28.06 -17.73 9.37
C VAL A 87 28.25 -19.11 9.94
N SER A 88 29.02 -19.22 11.06
CA SER A 88 29.17 -20.41 11.87
C SER A 88 28.69 -20.15 13.29
N ILE A 89 27.82 -21.03 13.80
CA ILE A 89 27.29 -20.98 15.18
C ILE A 89 27.44 -22.35 15.79
N ASP A 90 28.02 -22.44 17.00
CA ASP A 90 28.32 -23.71 17.70
C ASP A 90 29.13 -24.68 16.84
N GLY A 91 30.07 -24.16 16.05
CA GLY A 91 30.90 -24.92 15.13
C GLY A 91 30.18 -25.48 13.89
N LYS A 92 28.92 -25.09 13.66
CA LYS A 92 28.12 -25.51 12.50
C LYS A 92 27.98 -24.34 11.52
N GLU A 93 28.36 -24.54 10.25
CA GLU A 93 28.15 -23.57 9.20
C GLU A 93 26.67 -23.54 8.80
N LEU A 94 26.10 -22.32 8.74
CA LEU A 94 24.78 -22.04 8.17
C LEU A 94 24.89 -21.93 6.65
N PRO A 95 23.80 -22.04 5.87
CA PRO A 95 23.84 -21.74 4.45
C PRO A 95 24.31 -20.30 4.20
N PRO A 96 25.06 -20.02 3.10
CA PRO A 96 25.51 -18.67 2.79
C PRO A 96 24.36 -17.71 2.52
N THR A 97 24.54 -16.42 2.80
CA THR A 97 23.52 -15.38 2.65
C THR A 97 24.10 -14.11 2.03
N ALA A 98 23.30 -13.38 1.28
CA ALA A 98 23.61 -12.02 0.82
C ALA A 98 23.68 -10.99 1.99
N GLY A 99 23.25 -11.40 3.18
CA GLY A 99 23.01 -10.52 4.31
C GLY A 99 21.55 -10.10 4.41
N ILE A 100 21.21 -9.27 5.40
CA ILE A 100 19.85 -8.78 5.60
C ILE A 100 19.68 -7.34 5.07
N PHE A 101 20.77 -6.57 4.98
CA PHE A 101 20.78 -5.20 4.45
C PHE A 101 21.33 -5.10 3.03
N ALA A 102 21.38 -6.19 2.26
CA ALA A 102 21.80 -6.14 0.86
C ALA A 102 20.94 -5.14 0.08
N LYS A 103 21.58 -4.25 -0.70
CA LYS A 103 20.93 -3.19 -1.49
C LYS A 103 20.95 -3.51 -2.99
N ALA A 104 21.72 -4.49 -3.38
CA ALA A 104 21.81 -5.03 -4.73
C ALA A 104 22.15 -6.52 -4.64
N VAL A 105 21.57 -7.33 -5.52
CA VAL A 105 21.73 -8.77 -5.54
C VAL A 105 21.88 -9.28 -6.97
N ALA A 106 22.45 -10.47 -7.11
CA ALA A 106 22.41 -11.23 -8.36
C ALA A 106 20.96 -11.62 -8.70
N ALA A 107 20.73 -12.10 -9.91
CA ALA A 107 19.43 -12.66 -10.28
C ALA A 107 19.02 -13.75 -9.26
N ASN A 108 17.73 -13.79 -8.94
CA ASN A 108 17.14 -14.64 -7.90
C ASN A 108 17.58 -14.34 -6.45
N GLY A 109 18.37 -13.30 -6.19
CA GLY A 109 18.59 -12.75 -4.85
C GLY A 109 19.47 -13.52 -3.88
N ASP A 110 20.23 -14.56 -4.31
CA ASP A 110 21.01 -15.41 -3.40
C ASP A 110 22.38 -14.85 -3.03
N MET A 111 22.93 -13.96 -3.83
CA MET A 111 24.21 -13.30 -3.60
C MET A 111 24.04 -11.78 -3.61
N GLY A 112 24.69 -11.09 -2.68
CA GLY A 112 24.82 -9.63 -2.73
C GLY A 112 25.73 -9.20 -3.87
N ALA A 113 25.48 -8.04 -4.46
CA ALA A 113 26.29 -7.46 -5.53
C ALA A 113 27.10 -6.28 -5.04
N ILE A 114 28.36 -6.16 -5.46
CA ILE A 114 29.23 -5.03 -5.15
C ILE A 114 29.05 -3.97 -6.23
N ILE A 115 28.32 -2.92 -5.91
CA ILE A 115 28.01 -1.81 -6.81
C ILE A 115 28.30 -0.45 -6.15
N ASP A 116 28.37 0.60 -6.95
CA ASP A 116 28.24 1.97 -6.49
C ASP A 116 26.82 2.45 -6.79
N LEU A 117 25.99 2.69 -5.76
CA LEU A 117 24.60 3.12 -5.95
C LEU A 117 24.48 4.41 -6.76
N ARG A 118 25.49 5.30 -6.72
CA ARG A 118 25.51 6.54 -7.51
C ARG A 118 25.51 6.31 -9.01
N ASP A 119 26.00 5.14 -9.48
CA ASP A 119 25.98 4.80 -10.90
C ASP A 119 24.58 4.35 -11.37
N THR A 120 23.64 4.19 -10.45
CA THR A 120 22.26 3.82 -10.75
C THR A 120 21.33 5.03 -10.88
N ASP A 121 21.82 6.23 -10.62
CA ASP A 121 21.03 7.45 -10.69
C ASP A 121 20.71 7.79 -12.15
N PRO A 122 19.44 7.97 -12.53
CA PRO A 122 19.09 8.50 -13.84
C PRO A 122 19.47 9.96 -13.96
N GLU A 123 19.54 10.47 -15.18
CA GLU A 123 19.84 11.89 -15.43
C GLU A 123 18.85 12.80 -14.69
N GLY A 124 19.37 13.76 -13.93
CA GLY A 124 18.58 14.71 -13.12
C GLY A 124 18.02 14.12 -11.84
N TRP A 125 18.54 12.99 -11.35
CA TRP A 125 18.09 12.37 -10.10
C TRP A 125 18.34 13.25 -8.87
N ALA A 126 19.45 13.98 -8.85
CA ALA A 126 19.78 14.88 -7.73
C ALA A 126 18.81 16.07 -7.59
N GLU A 127 18.09 16.42 -8.65
CA GLU A 127 17.06 17.47 -8.68
C GLU A 127 15.65 16.92 -8.47
N ASP A 128 15.49 15.59 -8.40
CA ASP A 128 14.21 14.97 -8.15
C ASP A 128 13.70 15.30 -6.75
N CYS A 129 12.42 15.57 -6.64
CA CYS A 129 11.79 15.91 -5.37
C CYS A 129 10.34 15.45 -5.32
N SER A 130 9.92 15.05 -4.13
CA SER A 130 8.53 14.66 -3.82
C SER A 130 7.54 15.77 -4.17
N PRO A 131 6.45 15.45 -4.88
CA PRO A 131 5.36 16.39 -5.11
C PRO A 131 4.74 16.86 -3.78
N LYS A 132 4.20 18.07 -3.75
CA LYS A 132 3.51 18.62 -2.58
C LYS A 132 2.02 18.61 -2.81
N HIS A 133 1.30 17.98 -1.89
CA HIS A 133 -0.16 17.89 -1.92
C HIS A 133 -0.76 18.48 -0.65
N ARG A 134 -1.91 19.13 -0.79
CA ARG A 134 -2.72 19.48 0.39
C ARG A 134 -3.32 18.17 0.94
N PRO A 135 -3.46 18.01 2.27
CA PRO A 135 -4.12 16.83 2.84
C PRO A 135 -5.53 16.57 2.27
N SER A 136 -6.27 17.66 1.92
CA SER A 136 -7.58 17.58 1.29
C SER A 136 -7.57 16.98 -0.12
N ASP A 137 -6.44 17.05 -0.81
CA ASP A 137 -6.33 16.63 -2.21
C ASP A 137 -5.91 15.15 -2.37
N MET A 138 -5.53 14.51 -1.26
CA MET A 138 -5.02 13.15 -1.28
C MET A 138 -6.04 12.17 -1.86
N VAL A 139 -5.61 11.44 -2.90
CA VAL A 139 -6.32 10.33 -3.52
C VAL A 139 -5.30 9.27 -3.88
N ILE A 140 -5.48 8.06 -3.33
CA ILE A 140 -4.58 6.94 -3.52
C ILE A 140 -5.15 6.02 -4.62
N TYR A 141 -4.31 5.66 -5.59
CA TYR A 141 -4.61 4.71 -6.65
C TYR A 141 -3.67 3.52 -6.54
N GLU A 142 -4.20 2.32 -6.28
CA GLU A 142 -3.42 1.09 -6.13
C GLU A 142 -3.17 0.44 -7.48
N MET A 143 -1.92 0.00 -7.75
CA MET A 143 -1.53 -0.52 -9.05
C MET A 143 -0.45 -1.59 -8.94
N HIS A 144 -0.57 -2.63 -9.79
CA HIS A 144 0.50 -3.57 -10.05
C HIS A 144 1.19 -3.28 -11.39
N TYR A 145 2.51 -3.45 -11.46
CA TYR A 145 3.33 -3.13 -12.64
C TYR A 145 2.84 -3.79 -13.95
N ARG A 146 2.49 -5.08 -13.87
CA ARG A 146 2.00 -5.82 -15.04
C ARG A 146 0.55 -5.48 -15.38
N ASP A 147 -0.28 -5.21 -14.38
CA ASP A 147 -1.69 -4.88 -14.62
C ASP A 147 -1.83 -3.69 -15.56
N MET A 148 -1.02 -2.66 -15.34
CA MET A 148 -1.04 -1.44 -16.12
C MET A 148 -0.53 -1.63 -17.55
N THR A 149 0.43 -2.55 -17.76
CA THR A 149 1.26 -2.58 -18.97
C THR A 149 1.13 -3.86 -19.80
N ALA A 150 0.61 -4.96 -19.22
CA ALA A 150 0.70 -6.27 -19.88
C ALA A 150 -0.34 -6.49 -20.99
N HIS A 151 -1.48 -5.81 -20.96
CA HIS A 151 -2.48 -5.94 -22.02
C HIS A 151 -2.02 -5.25 -23.30
N ALA A 152 -2.27 -5.86 -24.46
CA ALA A 152 -1.85 -5.31 -25.76
C ALA A 152 -2.40 -3.90 -26.05
N SER A 153 -3.56 -3.55 -25.46
CA SER A 153 -4.17 -2.22 -25.60
C SER A 153 -3.44 -1.13 -24.79
N ALA A 154 -2.45 -1.46 -23.96
CA ALA A 154 -1.67 -0.47 -23.20
C ALA A 154 -0.78 0.42 -24.10
N GLY A 155 -0.34 -0.11 -25.23
CA GLY A 155 0.48 0.63 -26.20
C GLY A 155 1.90 0.93 -25.71
N VAL A 156 2.39 0.22 -24.69
CA VAL A 156 3.75 0.36 -24.13
C VAL A 156 4.75 -0.52 -24.87
N ARG A 157 6.02 -0.14 -24.84
CA ARG A 157 7.14 -0.93 -25.40
C ARG A 157 7.71 -1.93 -24.39
N HIS A 158 7.80 -1.54 -23.11
CA HIS A 158 8.41 -2.34 -22.04
C HIS A 158 7.31 -3.01 -21.20
N VAL A 159 6.68 -4.02 -21.79
CA VAL A 159 5.54 -4.74 -21.18
C VAL A 159 5.94 -5.40 -19.85
N GLY A 160 5.21 -5.12 -18.77
CA GLY A 160 5.44 -5.68 -17.45
C GLY A 160 6.67 -5.17 -16.73
N LYS A 161 7.27 -4.05 -17.17
CA LYS A 161 8.54 -3.52 -16.66
C LYS A 161 8.37 -2.13 -16.03
N TYR A 162 9.32 -1.76 -15.14
CA TYR A 162 9.39 -0.41 -14.57
C TYR A 162 9.34 0.67 -15.66
N LEU A 163 10.14 0.49 -16.70
CA LEU A 163 10.17 1.44 -17.81
C LEU A 163 8.84 1.55 -18.55
N GLY A 164 8.07 0.45 -18.65
CA GLY A 164 6.75 0.48 -19.29
C GLY A 164 5.76 1.39 -18.57
N MET A 165 5.83 1.44 -17.25
CA MET A 165 5.02 2.36 -16.45
C MET A 165 5.49 3.82 -16.55
N ALA A 166 6.78 4.04 -16.85
CA ALA A 166 7.38 5.36 -17.02
C ALA A 166 7.16 5.95 -18.42
N GLU A 167 6.62 5.19 -19.38
CA GLU A 167 6.41 5.64 -20.75
C GLU A 167 5.30 6.68 -20.87
N HIS A 168 5.62 7.86 -21.38
CA HIS A 168 4.67 8.89 -21.77
C HIS A 168 4.22 8.74 -23.24
N GLY A 169 3.06 9.30 -23.55
CA GLY A 169 2.49 9.31 -24.91
C GLY A 169 1.89 7.98 -25.35
N THR A 170 1.76 7.01 -24.45
CA THR A 170 1.14 5.72 -24.74
C THR A 170 -0.36 5.87 -24.98
N ARG A 171 -0.92 5.11 -25.94
CA ARG A 171 -2.29 5.23 -26.38
C ARG A 171 -2.94 3.86 -26.62
N SER A 172 -4.23 3.77 -26.33
CA SER A 172 -5.06 2.65 -26.78
C SER A 172 -5.28 2.69 -28.29
N ALA A 173 -5.91 1.66 -28.84
CA ALA A 173 -6.28 1.61 -30.26
C ALA A 173 -7.21 2.76 -30.68
N GLU A 174 -8.03 3.25 -29.75
CA GLU A 174 -8.94 4.39 -29.93
C GLU A 174 -8.25 5.74 -29.79
N GLY A 175 -6.93 5.76 -29.55
CA GLY A 175 -6.12 6.98 -29.40
C GLY A 175 -6.20 7.66 -28.03
N LEU A 176 -6.82 7.00 -27.03
CA LEU A 176 -6.96 7.52 -25.67
C LEU A 176 -5.67 7.26 -24.86
N ALA A 177 -5.33 8.18 -23.97
CA ALA A 177 -4.17 8.05 -23.12
C ALA A 177 -4.25 6.82 -22.22
N THR A 178 -3.13 6.11 -22.08
CA THR A 178 -2.94 4.95 -21.20
C THR A 178 -1.78 5.23 -20.24
N GLY A 179 -1.48 4.31 -19.33
CA GLY A 179 -0.31 4.41 -18.48
C GLY A 179 -0.29 5.69 -17.64
N ILE A 180 0.91 6.26 -17.45
CA ILE A 180 1.12 7.46 -16.62
C ILE A 180 0.30 8.67 -17.09
N ASP A 181 0.08 8.83 -18.41
CA ASP A 181 -0.71 9.94 -18.94
C ASP A 181 -2.19 9.81 -18.53
N HIS A 182 -2.73 8.59 -18.42
CA HIS A 182 -4.07 8.36 -17.88
C HIS A 182 -4.15 8.73 -16.38
N LEU A 183 -3.14 8.38 -15.59
CA LEU A 183 -3.09 8.77 -14.17
C LEU A 183 -3.08 10.30 -13.99
N CYS A 184 -2.37 11.01 -14.87
CA CYS A 184 -2.42 12.48 -14.92
C CYS A 184 -3.82 13.00 -15.26
N GLU A 185 -4.51 12.40 -16.25
CA GLU A 185 -5.88 12.78 -16.63
C GLU A 185 -6.90 12.53 -15.51
N LEU A 186 -6.75 11.44 -14.73
CA LEU A 186 -7.57 11.16 -13.55
C LEU A 186 -7.34 12.21 -12.47
N GLY A 187 -6.11 12.69 -12.32
CA GLY A 187 -5.74 13.66 -11.31
C GLY A 187 -5.50 13.07 -9.93
N ILE A 188 -5.11 11.79 -9.84
CA ILE A 188 -4.68 11.16 -8.58
C ILE A 188 -3.46 11.88 -8.01
N THR A 189 -3.20 11.73 -6.72
CA THR A 189 -2.04 12.34 -6.05
C THR A 189 -1.00 11.32 -5.61
N HIS A 190 -1.41 10.11 -5.30
CA HIS A 190 -0.53 9.05 -4.81
C HIS A 190 -0.76 7.78 -5.61
N LEU A 191 0.32 7.22 -6.13
CA LEU A 191 0.33 5.89 -6.74
C LEU A 191 0.88 4.89 -5.74
N HIS A 192 0.03 3.98 -5.26
CA HIS A 192 0.42 2.85 -4.44
C HIS A 192 0.83 1.70 -5.35
N LEU A 193 2.12 1.38 -5.36
CA LEU A 193 2.69 0.26 -6.09
C LEU A 193 2.70 -0.99 -5.22
N LEU A 194 2.07 -2.07 -5.68
CA LEU A 194 2.14 -3.38 -5.05
C LEU A 194 3.60 -3.81 -4.92
N SER A 195 3.86 -4.79 -4.06
CA SER A 195 5.19 -5.21 -3.63
C SER A 195 6.30 -4.98 -4.68
N THR A 196 7.24 -4.14 -4.31
CA THR A 196 8.37 -3.70 -5.15
C THR A 196 9.67 -4.39 -4.77
N ALA A 197 9.78 -4.90 -3.53
CA ALA A 197 10.95 -5.59 -3.03
C ALA A 197 11.12 -6.97 -3.68
N ASP A 198 12.38 -7.40 -3.81
CA ASP A 198 12.77 -8.70 -4.35
C ASP A 198 12.06 -9.85 -3.61
N TYR A 199 11.36 -10.70 -4.36
CA TYR A 199 10.55 -11.81 -3.85
C TYR A 199 10.94 -13.16 -4.46
N GLY A 200 10.59 -14.27 -3.80
CA GLY A 200 11.10 -15.59 -4.12
C GLY A 200 10.22 -16.46 -5.02
N SER A 201 9.06 -15.97 -5.50
CA SER A 201 8.06 -16.83 -6.16
C SER A 201 8.28 -17.03 -7.65
N ILE A 202 9.05 -16.17 -8.30
CA ILE A 202 9.32 -16.25 -9.75
C ILE A 202 10.83 -16.35 -9.96
N ASP A 203 11.26 -17.29 -10.78
CA ASP A 203 12.63 -17.32 -11.31
C ASP A 203 12.82 -16.13 -12.25
N GLU A 204 13.65 -15.16 -11.86
CA GLU A 204 13.92 -13.94 -12.61
C GLU A 204 14.53 -14.22 -14.00
N LEU A 205 15.21 -15.37 -14.18
CA LEU A 205 15.81 -15.78 -15.44
C LEU A 205 14.79 -16.42 -16.40
N ASP A 206 13.61 -16.76 -15.91
CA ASP A 206 12.50 -17.35 -16.69
C ASP A 206 11.17 -16.68 -16.31
N ALA A 207 11.13 -15.34 -16.30
CA ALA A 207 9.98 -14.56 -15.83
C ALA A 207 8.96 -14.21 -16.92
N GLU A 208 9.24 -14.53 -18.20
CA GLU A 208 8.37 -14.16 -19.30
C GLU A 208 6.95 -14.75 -19.14
N GLY A 209 5.92 -13.91 -19.16
CA GLY A 209 4.52 -14.33 -19.01
C GLY A 209 4.12 -14.81 -17.62
N LYS A 210 5.04 -14.81 -16.66
CA LYS A 210 4.73 -15.14 -15.26
C LYS A 210 4.23 -13.93 -14.51
N TYR A 211 3.32 -14.18 -13.57
CA TYR A 211 2.67 -13.15 -12.75
C TYR A 211 2.68 -13.54 -11.28
N ASN A 212 3.01 -12.60 -10.43
CA ASN A 212 2.80 -12.70 -8.99
C ASN A 212 2.64 -11.29 -8.41
N TRP A 213 1.84 -11.12 -7.34
CA TRP A 213 1.73 -9.83 -6.65
C TRP A 213 2.99 -9.45 -5.89
N GLY A 214 3.84 -10.41 -5.53
CA GLY A 214 5.13 -10.18 -4.87
C GLY A 214 5.10 -10.15 -3.35
N TYR A 215 4.06 -10.69 -2.70
CA TYR A 215 3.97 -10.73 -1.24
C TYR A 215 4.74 -11.89 -0.59
N GLU A 216 5.87 -12.28 -1.16
CA GLU A 216 6.74 -13.36 -0.69
C GLU A 216 8.20 -12.84 -0.61
N PRO A 217 8.48 -11.85 0.27
CA PRO A 217 9.73 -11.09 0.25
C PRO A 217 10.94 -11.96 0.59
N LYS A 218 12.03 -11.71 -0.14
CA LYS A 218 13.34 -12.34 0.03
C LYS A 218 14.40 -11.31 0.46
N ASN A 219 14.55 -10.22 -0.30
CA ASN A 219 15.47 -9.13 -0.01
C ASN A 219 14.74 -7.79 0.06
N PHE A 220 14.44 -7.31 1.26
CA PHE A 220 13.57 -6.14 1.49
C PHE A 220 14.10 -4.80 0.97
N ASN A 221 15.41 -4.67 0.73
CA ASN A 221 16.04 -3.41 0.30
C ASN A 221 16.47 -3.44 -1.18
N VAL A 222 15.99 -4.41 -1.93
CA VAL A 222 16.35 -4.59 -3.35
C VAL A 222 15.08 -4.52 -4.19
N PRO A 223 15.05 -3.76 -5.29
CA PRO A 223 13.93 -3.80 -6.23
C PRO A 223 13.81 -5.17 -6.92
N GLU A 224 12.59 -5.61 -7.20
CA GLU A 224 12.29 -6.87 -7.89
C GLU A 224 12.88 -6.91 -9.31
N GLY A 225 13.56 -8.01 -9.64
CA GLY A 225 14.25 -8.17 -10.93
C GLY A 225 13.32 -8.53 -12.08
N THR A 226 12.18 -9.18 -11.83
CA THR A 226 11.23 -9.51 -12.91
C THR A 226 10.64 -8.27 -13.58
N TYR A 227 10.63 -7.11 -12.90
CA TYR A 227 10.18 -5.84 -13.45
C TYR A 227 11.28 -5.04 -14.14
N ALA A 228 12.54 -5.48 -14.09
CA ALA A 228 13.65 -4.88 -14.81
C ALA A 228 13.77 -5.44 -16.24
N THR A 229 14.37 -4.67 -17.16
CA THR A 229 14.66 -5.15 -18.53
C THR A 229 15.80 -6.15 -18.56
N ASP A 230 16.68 -6.12 -17.56
CA ASP A 230 17.78 -7.07 -17.36
C ASP A 230 17.95 -7.37 -15.87
N ALA A 231 17.53 -8.58 -15.45
CA ALA A 231 17.66 -9.06 -14.07
C ALA A 231 19.10 -9.48 -13.73
N CYS A 232 19.93 -9.80 -14.73
CA CYS A 232 21.31 -10.25 -14.52
C CYS A 232 22.28 -9.13 -14.15
N THR A 233 21.95 -7.89 -14.49
CA THR A 233 22.74 -6.70 -14.16
C THR A 233 22.09 -5.97 -12.98
N PRO A 234 22.64 -6.09 -11.75
CA PRO A 234 22.00 -5.57 -10.53
C PRO A 234 21.64 -4.09 -10.56
N GLU A 235 22.45 -3.26 -11.23
CA GLU A 235 22.24 -1.83 -11.36
C GLU A 235 21.02 -1.46 -12.22
N VAL A 236 20.58 -2.36 -13.12
CA VAL A 236 19.48 -2.08 -14.05
C VAL A 236 18.15 -1.96 -13.29
N ARG A 237 17.82 -2.91 -12.42
CA ARG A 237 16.58 -2.86 -11.64
C ARG A 237 16.47 -1.60 -10.78
N ILE A 238 17.60 -1.16 -10.21
CA ILE A 238 17.67 0.03 -9.36
C ILE A 238 17.45 1.30 -10.21
N ARG A 239 18.19 1.42 -11.31
CA ARG A 239 18.08 2.59 -12.22
C ARG A 239 16.69 2.71 -12.83
N GLU A 240 16.10 1.59 -13.25
CA GLU A 240 14.79 1.61 -13.88
C GLU A 240 13.66 1.98 -12.90
N LEU A 241 13.72 1.50 -11.64
CA LEU A 241 12.79 1.92 -10.61
C LEU A 241 12.96 3.43 -10.30
N LYS A 242 14.19 3.93 -10.15
CA LYS A 242 14.45 5.37 -9.99
C LYS A 242 13.90 6.19 -11.17
N THR A 243 14.03 5.66 -12.38
CA THR A 243 13.48 6.31 -13.60
C THR A 243 11.95 6.40 -13.54
N LEU A 244 11.29 5.34 -13.10
CA LEU A 244 9.83 5.34 -12.90
C LEU A 244 9.40 6.36 -11.84
N ILE A 245 10.06 6.36 -10.69
CA ILE A 245 9.74 7.29 -9.58
C ILE A 245 9.92 8.75 -10.06
N GLN A 246 11.03 9.04 -10.72
CA GLN A 246 11.27 10.38 -11.29
C GLN A 246 10.20 10.79 -12.32
N ALA A 247 9.72 9.86 -13.15
CA ALA A 247 8.66 10.13 -14.11
C ALA A 247 7.33 10.46 -13.40
N LEU A 248 6.99 9.71 -12.34
CA LEU A 248 5.81 9.95 -11.50
C LEU A 248 5.90 11.31 -10.78
N HIS A 249 7.04 11.64 -10.18
CA HIS A 249 7.25 12.93 -9.52
C HIS A 249 7.11 14.10 -10.50
N LYS A 250 7.70 14.00 -11.70
CA LYS A 250 7.53 14.99 -12.77
C LYS A 250 6.08 15.13 -13.23
N ALA A 251 5.29 14.06 -13.12
CA ALA A 251 3.86 14.07 -13.38
C ALA A 251 3.02 14.61 -12.19
N GLY A 252 3.66 14.97 -11.07
CA GLY A 252 2.98 15.44 -9.86
C GLY A 252 2.34 14.34 -9.03
N ILE A 253 2.81 13.10 -9.16
CA ILE A 253 2.28 11.91 -8.48
C ILE A 253 3.31 11.40 -7.48
N SER A 254 2.96 11.36 -6.20
CA SER A 254 3.73 10.77 -5.12
C SER A 254 3.69 9.24 -5.18
N VAL A 255 4.75 8.59 -4.72
CA VAL A 255 4.90 7.13 -4.78
C VAL A 255 4.80 6.51 -3.39
N VAL A 256 3.87 5.56 -3.24
CA VAL A 256 3.71 4.75 -2.05
C VAL A 256 4.13 3.32 -2.36
N LEU A 257 5.04 2.75 -1.56
CA LEU A 257 5.43 1.35 -1.69
C LEU A 257 4.65 0.47 -0.72
N ASP A 258 4.22 -0.68 -1.22
CA ASP A 258 3.74 -1.78 -0.39
C ASP A 258 4.92 -2.51 0.25
N VAL A 259 4.93 -2.63 1.57
CA VAL A 259 6.02 -3.26 2.33
C VAL A 259 5.52 -4.43 3.17
N VAL A 260 6.19 -5.57 3.03
CA VAL A 260 5.77 -6.86 3.57
C VAL A 260 6.73 -7.29 4.69
N TYR A 261 6.89 -6.48 5.74
CA TYR A 261 7.79 -6.85 6.85
C TYR A 261 7.22 -7.89 7.80
N ASN A 262 5.96 -8.28 7.63
CA ASN A 262 5.25 -9.17 8.53
C ASN A 262 5.70 -10.64 8.43
N HIS A 263 6.25 -11.08 7.29
CA HIS A 263 6.79 -12.41 7.06
C HIS A 263 7.89 -12.42 6.00
N THR A 264 8.44 -13.59 5.74
CA THR A 264 9.37 -13.86 4.62
C THR A 264 8.91 -15.09 3.84
N THR A 265 9.39 -15.25 2.61
CA THR A 265 9.00 -16.36 1.72
C THR A 265 9.17 -17.74 2.41
N VAL A 266 10.40 -18.16 2.67
CA VAL A 266 10.72 -19.38 3.43
C VAL A 266 11.68 -19.00 4.53
N ALA A 267 11.21 -19.01 5.79
CA ALA A 267 11.99 -18.50 6.92
C ALA A 267 13.40 -19.11 6.99
N GLU A 268 13.52 -20.43 6.88
CA GLU A 268 14.79 -21.15 6.96
C GLU A 268 15.77 -20.79 5.83
N ASN A 269 15.26 -20.28 4.72
CA ASN A 269 16.06 -19.88 3.57
C ASN A 269 16.32 -18.36 3.51
N CYS A 270 15.71 -17.60 4.39
CA CYS A 270 15.85 -16.16 4.44
C CYS A 270 17.17 -15.72 5.10
N GLY A 271 17.64 -14.53 4.74
CA GLY A 271 18.81 -13.90 5.36
C GLY A 271 18.74 -13.82 6.87
N PHE A 272 17.55 -13.64 7.44
CA PHE A 272 17.31 -13.57 8.89
C PHE A 272 17.78 -14.86 9.61
N GLU A 273 17.29 -16.03 9.18
CA GLU A 273 17.69 -17.32 9.79
C GLU A 273 19.11 -17.71 9.45
N ARG A 274 19.64 -17.29 8.30
CA ARG A 274 21.03 -17.53 7.90
C ARG A 274 22.03 -16.60 8.60
N THR A 275 21.54 -15.58 9.31
CA THR A 275 22.37 -14.61 10.06
C THR A 275 22.25 -14.80 11.56
N MET A 276 21.03 -14.93 12.08
CA MET A 276 20.74 -15.07 13.50
C MET A 276 19.49 -15.95 13.71
N PRO A 277 19.63 -17.28 13.68
CA PRO A 277 18.50 -18.21 13.78
C PRO A 277 17.61 -17.97 15.00
N GLY A 278 16.28 -17.98 14.79
CA GLY A 278 15.27 -17.83 15.82
C GLY A 278 15.13 -16.42 16.40
N TYR A 279 15.91 -15.44 15.93
CA TYR A 279 15.85 -14.09 16.49
C TYR A 279 14.80 -13.20 15.83
N PHE A 280 14.73 -13.15 14.53
CA PHE A 280 13.90 -12.19 13.80
C PHE A 280 12.43 -12.58 13.71
N TYR A 281 12.10 -13.80 14.11
CA TYR A 281 10.74 -14.34 14.09
C TYR A 281 10.22 -14.54 15.51
N ARG A 282 8.88 -14.60 15.65
CA ARG A 282 8.25 -15.11 16.85
C ARG A 282 8.22 -16.63 16.78
N MET A 283 8.77 -17.27 17.83
CA MET A 283 8.91 -18.71 17.91
C MET A 283 7.95 -19.26 18.97
N ARG A 284 7.33 -20.40 18.68
CA ARG A 284 6.56 -21.16 19.67
C ARG A 284 7.50 -21.92 20.62
N GLU A 285 6.97 -22.36 21.74
CA GLU A 285 7.74 -23.13 22.74
C GLU A 285 8.34 -24.43 22.19
N ASP A 286 7.72 -25.01 21.16
CA ASP A 286 8.20 -26.22 20.49
C ASP A 286 9.30 -25.94 19.43
N GLY A 287 9.72 -24.69 19.29
CA GLY A 287 10.75 -24.26 18.33
C GLY A 287 10.24 -24.06 16.91
N THR A 288 8.92 -24.10 16.66
CA THR A 288 8.34 -23.78 15.36
C THR A 288 8.04 -22.29 15.23
N PHE A 289 7.98 -21.78 13.99
CA PHE A 289 7.59 -20.39 13.73
C PHE A 289 6.11 -20.17 14.09
N ALA A 290 5.82 -19.03 14.71
CA ALA A 290 4.45 -18.53 14.78
C ALA A 290 3.99 -18.07 13.40
N ASP A 291 2.66 -18.04 13.16
CA ASP A 291 2.10 -17.81 11.83
C ASP A 291 0.87 -16.89 11.87
N GLY A 292 1.04 -15.70 12.40
CA GLY A 292 0.03 -14.65 12.34
C GLY A 292 -0.21 -14.14 10.91
N SER A 293 0.77 -14.30 10.03
CA SER A 293 0.67 -13.92 8.61
C SER A 293 -0.18 -14.87 7.77
N GLY A 294 -0.35 -16.13 8.18
CA GLY A 294 -0.95 -17.17 7.34
C GLY A 294 -0.03 -17.65 6.20
N CYS A 295 1.24 -17.21 6.21
CA CYS A 295 2.26 -17.52 5.19
C CYS A 295 3.39 -18.43 5.74
N GLY A 296 3.19 -19.04 6.91
CA GLY A 296 4.11 -19.99 7.53
C GLY A 296 5.08 -19.40 8.55
N ASN A 297 5.17 -18.09 8.67
CA ASN A 297 6.00 -17.42 9.68
C ASN A 297 5.49 -16.02 9.99
N GLU A 298 5.92 -15.44 11.11
CA GLU A 298 5.70 -14.03 11.44
C GLU A 298 6.95 -13.40 12.05
N THR A 299 7.27 -12.18 11.65
CA THR A 299 8.42 -11.46 12.16
C THR A 299 8.13 -10.85 13.54
N ALA A 300 9.19 -10.61 14.31
CA ALA A 300 9.14 -10.11 15.68
C ALA A 300 9.58 -8.64 15.75
N SER A 301 8.74 -7.70 15.27
CA SER A 301 9.03 -6.27 15.26
C SER A 301 9.32 -5.69 16.66
N ASN A 302 8.80 -6.33 17.71
CA ASN A 302 9.06 -5.99 19.10
C ASN A 302 10.51 -6.26 19.53
N LYS A 303 11.29 -7.09 18.79
CA LYS A 303 12.71 -7.32 19.09
C LYS A 303 13.57 -6.16 18.59
N PRO A 304 14.54 -5.68 19.39
CA PRO A 304 15.27 -4.44 19.10
C PRO A 304 15.94 -4.41 17.72
N MET A 305 16.57 -5.51 17.28
CA MET A 305 17.24 -5.53 15.98
C MET A 305 16.25 -5.62 14.81
N MET A 306 15.13 -6.32 14.96
CA MET A 306 14.09 -6.33 13.91
C MET A 306 13.45 -4.94 13.75
N ARG A 307 13.16 -4.26 14.86
CA ARG A 307 12.68 -2.87 14.86
C ARG A 307 13.67 -1.94 14.17
N LYS A 308 14.95 -2.02 14.52
CA LYS A 308 16.03 -1.25 13.87
C LYS A 308 16.09 -1.54 12.38
N TYR A 309 16.02 -2.81 12.01
CA TYR A 309 16.00 -3.24 10.60
C TYR A 309 14.87 -2.59 9.81
N MET A 310 13.63 -2.66 10.30
CA MET A 310 12.48 -2.05 9.64
C MET A 310 12.66 -0.54 9.44
N VAL A 311 13.10 0.16 10.49
CA VAL A 311 13.33 1.61 10.43
C VAL A 311 14.40 1.96 9.40
N GLU A 312 15.56 1.31 9.44
CA GLU A 312 16.67 1.60 8.53
C GLU A 312 16.34 1.22 7.07
N SER A 313 15.60 0.15 6.86
CA SER A 313 15.09 -0.24 5.54
C SER A 313 14.18 0.83 4.96
N LEU A 314 13.21 1.33 5.72
CA LEU A 314 12.31 2.38 5.28
C LEU A 314 13.03 3.73 5.05
N GLU A 315 13.96 4.11 5.95
CA GLU A 315 14.81 5.29 5.73
C GLU A 315 15.64 5.17 4.44
N TYR A 316 16.13 3.97 4.12
CA TYR A 316 16.86 3.71 2.89
C TYR A 316 15.97 3.95 1.65
N TRP A 317 14.75 3.41 1.62
CA TRP A 317 13.81 3.65 0.54
C TRP A 317 13.46 5.14 0.36
N VAL A 318 13.30 5.88 1.47
CA VAL A 318 13.07 7.33 1.39
C VAL A 318 14.28 8.08 0.86
N ARG A 319 15.50 7.76 1.33
CA ARG A 319 16.72 8.49 0.95
C ARG A 319 17.23 8.16 -0.45
N GLU A 320 17.16 6.88 -0.83
CA GLU A 320 17.75 6.37 -2.06
C GLU A 320 16.78 6.46 -3.24
N TYR A 321 15.48 6.25 -2.98
CA TYR A 321 14.45 6.20 -4.02
C TYR A 321 13.43 7.33 -3.92
N HIS A 322 13.58 8.26 -2.99
CA HIS A 322 12.66 9.39 -2.77
C HIS A 322 11.20 8.99 -2.56
N ILE A 323 10.96 7.87 -1.87
CA ILE A 323 9.62 7.34 -1.63
C ILE A 323 8.82 8.26 -0.71
N ASP A 324 7.54 8.49 -1.04
CA ASP A 324 6.62 9.43 -0.40
C ASP A 324 5.66 8.77 0.60
N GLY A 325 5.60 7.47 0.63
CA GLY A 325 4.73 6.75 1.57
C GLY A 325 4.93 5.26 1.58
N PHE A 326 4.33 4.61 2.57
CA PHE A 326 4.37 3.15 2.71
C PHE A 326 3.00 2.60 3.14
N ARG A 327 2.58 1.52 2.49
CA ARG A 327 1.49 0.66 2.93
C ARG A 327 2.08 -0.59 3.58
N PHE A 328 1.69 -0.86 4.82
CA PHE A 328 2.14 -2.03 5.55
C PHE A 328 1.16 -3.18 5.38
N ASP A 329 1.60 -4.22 4.70
CA ASP A 329 0.89 -5.49 4.61
C ASP A 329 0.73 -6.09 6.01
N LEU A 330 -0.46 -6.61 6.35
CA LEU A 330 -0.78 -7.19 7.67
C LEU A 330 -0.16 -6.38 8.83
N MET A 331 -0.38 -5.06 8.84
CA MET A 331 0.24 -4.13 9.80
C MET A 331 0.04 -4.54 11.26
N ALA A 332 -1.05 -5.26 11.56
CA ALA A 332 -1.34 -5.74 12.92
C ALA A 332 -0.39 -6.84 13.43
N ILE A 333 0.54 -7.34 12.62
CA ILE A 333 1.65 -8.19 13.09
C ILE A 333 2.74 -7.35 13.75
N HIS A 334 2.86 -6.07 13.40
CA HIS A 334 3.85 -5.16 13.98
C HIS A 334 3.34 -4.54 15.28
N ASP A 335 4.26 -4.28 16.18
CA ASP A 335 3.93 -3.63 17.44
C ASP A 335 3.79 -2.10 17.28
N ILE A 336 2.92 -1.50 18.11
CA ILE A 336 2.58 -0.08 18.11
C ILE A 336 3.84 0.79 18.30
N GLU A 337 4.79 0.38 19.15
CA GLU A 337 6.00 1.17 19.41
C GLU A 337 6.92 1.21 18.18
N THR A 338 7.01 0.11 17.42
CA THR A 338 7.73 0.08 16.15
C THR A 338 7.07 1.02 15.14
N MET A 339 5.75 0.99 15.00
CA MET A 339 5.03 1.88 14.08
C MET A 339 5.18 3.36 14.45
N LYS A 340 5.14 3.70 15.74
CA LYS A 340 5.41 5.06 16.22
C LYS A 340 6.82 5.52 15.89
N LEU A 341 7.82 4.67 16.12
CA LEU A 341 9.22 4.99 15.81
C LEU A 341 9.43 5.19 14.31
N ILE A 342 8.83 4.35 13.48
CA ILE A 342 8.82 4.52 12.01
C ILE A 342 8.24 5.89 11.66
N ARG A 343 7.06 6.24 12.20
CA ARG A 343 6.43 7.55 11.94
C ARG A 343 7.34 8.71 12.33
N GLU A 344 7.94 8.65 13.50
CA GLU A 344 8.87 9.68 14.01
C GLU A 344 10.07 9.85 13.07
N ARG A 345 10.76 8.75 12.76
CA ARG A 345 11.99 8.75 11.97
C ARG A 345 11.75 9.19 10.52
N LEU A 346 10.68 8.70 9.90
CA LEU A 346 10.37 9.06 8.51
C LEU A 346 9.84 10.48 8.38
N SER A 347 9.11 10.99 9.39
CA SER A 347 8.66 12.40 9.40
C SER A 347 9.83 13.39 9.50
N ALA A 348 10.93 12.99 10.10
CA ALA A 348 12.15 13.80 10.13
C ALA A 348 12.84 13.89 8.76
N LEU A 349 12.60 12.93 7.88
CA LEU A 349 13.09 12.93 6.49
C LEU A 349 12.12 13.63 5.53
N ASN A 350 10.85 13.29 5.61
CA ASN A 350 9.76 13.87 4.83
C ASN A 350 8.54 14.07 5.74
N PRO A 351 8.22 15.32 6.16
CA PRO A 351 7.08 15.61 7.02
C PRO A 351 5.72 15.19 6.44
N ASP A 352 5.63 15.16 5.11
CA ASP A 352 4.41 14.85 4.36
C ASP A 352 4.27 13.35 4.04
N ILE A 353 5.20 12.50 4.52
CA ILE A 353 5.21 11.07 4.23
C ILE A 353 3.91 10.39 4.68
N LEU A 354 3.28 9.63 3.77
CA LEU A 354 2.03 8.93 4.02
C LEU A 354 2.31 7.51 4.54
N LEU A 355 1.77 7.17 5.71
CA LEU A 355 1.90 5.84 6.32
C LEU A 355 0.51 5.26 6.60
N TYR A 356 0.24 4.08 6.08
CA TYR A 356 -0.99 3.35 6.35
C TYR A 356 -0.80 1.85 6.17
N GLY A 357 -1.76 1.05 6.60
CA GLY A 357 -1.66 -0.39 6.43
C GLY A 357 -2.93 -1.13 6.80
N GLU A 358 -2.85 -2.45 6.73
CA GLU A 358 -3.92 -3.35 7.12
C GLU A 358 -3.93 -3.54 8.64
N GLY A 359 -4.94 -2.98 9.29
CA GLY A 359 -5.12 -3.09 10.73
C GLY A 359 -5.63 -4.46 11.21
N TRP A 360 -5.24 -5.54 10.53
CA TRP A 360 -5.57 -6.93 10.85
C TRP A 360 -4.37 -7.85 10.60
N ALA A 361 -4.47 -9.10 11.04
CA ALA A 361 -3.58 -10.22 10.73
C ALA A 361 -4.40 -11.36 10.13
N ALA A 362 -3.77 -12.28 9.39
CA ALA A 362 -4.48 -13.41 8.78
C ALA A 362 -4.86 -14.48 9.83
N ASN A 363 -3.95 -14.74 10.79
CA ASN A 363 -4.17 -15.60 11.94
C ASN A 363 -3.85 -14.82 13.23
N GLN A 364 -4.01 -15.46 14.39
CA GLN A 364 -3.65 -14.86 15.68
C GLN A 364 -2.12 -14.76 15.83
N PRO A 365 -1.53 -13.54 15.92
CA PRO A 365 -0.11 -13.38 16.16
C PRO A 365 0.31 -13.87 17.55
N LEU A 366 1.54 -14.37 17.67
CA LEU A 366 2.11 -14.80 18.94
C LEU A 366 2.74 -13.63 19.72
N TYR A 367 1.90 -12.67 20.08
CA TYR A 367 2.28 -11.52 20.91
C TYR A 367 1.04 -10.94 21.61
N ASP A 368 1.24 -10.08 22.60
CA ASP A 368 0.16 -9.38 23.29
C ASP A 368 -0.58 -8.47 22.30
N GLU A 369 -1.82 -8.82 21.97
CA GLU A 369 -2.64 -8.13 20.99
C GLU A 369 -2.81 -6.64 21.30
N SER A 370 -2.86 -6.26 22.59
CA SER A 370 -3.00 -4.87 23.00
C SER A 370 -1.79 -3.99 22.65
N LYS A 371 -0.67 -4.60 22.29
CA LYS A 371 0.57 -3.95 21.86
C LYS A 371 0.75 -3.97 20.34
N LEU A 372 -0.14 -4.63 19.60
CA LEU A 372 -0.07 -4.77 18.15
C LEU A 372 -0.91 -3.71 17.44
N ALA A 373 -0.52 -3.35 16.21
CA ALA A 373 -1.12 -2.29 15.42
C ALA A 373 -2.45 -2.70 14.75
N PHE A 374 -3.34 -3.37 15.51
CA PHE A 374 -4.70 -3.63 15.06
C PHE A 374 -5.50 -2.34 14.85
N LYS A 375 -6.43 -2.34 13.89
CA LYS A 375 -7.30 -1.21 13.52
C LYS A 375 -7.87 -0.48 14.75
N ARG A 376 -8.38 -1.23 15.72
CA ARG A 376 -8.96 -0.66 16.95
C ARG A 376 -7.99 0.13 17.84
N TYR A 377 -6.68 0.03 17.60
CA TYR A 377 -5.65 0.76 18.33
C TYR A 377 -4.98 1.87 17.50
N THR A 378 -5.48 2.13 16.28
CA THR A 378 -4.90 3.15 15.37
C THR A 378 -4.83 4.54 16.01
N TYR A 379 -5.78 4.88 16.89
CA TYR A 379 -5.75 6.15 17.66
C TYR A 379 -4.48 6.35 18.49
N GLN A 380 -3.75 5.29 18.83
CA GLN A 380 -2.49 5.35 19.56
C GLN A 380 -1.27 5.68 18.67
N MET A 381 -1.45 5.67 17.35
CA MET A 381 -0.39 5.88 16.35
C MET A 381 -0.69 7.12 15.47
N PRO A 382 -0.63 8.34 16.03
CA PRO A 382 -0.92 9.55 15.25
C PRO A 382 -0.06 9.63 13.98
N GLY A 383 -0.72 9.87 12.84
CA GLY A 383 -0.07 9.95 11.53
C GLY A 383 0.19 8.60 10.85
N VAL A 384 -0.30 7.50 11.43
CA VAL A 384 -0.42 6.19 10.76
C VAL A 384 -1.90 5.90 10.57
N ALA A 385 -2.31 5.58 9.35
CA ALA A 385 -3.70 5.27 9.00
C ALA A 385 -3.91 3.76 8.85
N ALA A 386 -5.18 3.34 8.85
CA ALA A 386 -5.55 1.96 8.56
C ALA A 386 -6.71 1.90 7.55
N PHE A 387 -6.77 0.81 6.79
CA PHE A 387 -7.91 0.52 5.93
C PHE A 387 -9.19 0.32 6.74
N SER A 388 -10.26 0.96 6.30
CA SER A 388 -11.58 0.85 6.94
C SER A 388 -12.43 -0.21 6.24
N ASP A 389 -12.44 -1.40 6.80
CA ASP A 389 -13.40 -2.43 6.41
C ASP A 389 -14.85 -2.07 6.82
N ASP A 390 -15.04 -1.10 7.71
CA ASP A 390 -16.36 -0.57 8.09
C ASP A 390 -17.07 0.07 6.90
N ILE A 391 -16.45 1.08 6.26
CA ILE A 391 -17.04 1.75 5.08
C ILE A 391 -17.10 0.81 3.89
N ARG A 392 -16.06 -0.03 3.68
CA ARG A 392 -16.03 -1.05 2.63
C ARG A 392 -17.24 -1.97 2.72
N ASN A 393 -17.43 -2.57 3.90
CA ASN A 393 -18.51 -3.54 4.12
C ASN A 393 -19.89 -2.86 4.12
N ALA A 394 -19.99 -1.64 4.65
CA ALA A 394 -21.24 -0.87 4.59
C ALA A 394 -21.67 -0.58 3.16
N LEU A 395 -20.75 -0.16 2.29
CA LEU A 395 -21.06 0.15 0.89
C LEU A 395 -21.34 -1.10 0.07
N ARG A 396 -20.40 -2.05 0.00
CA ARG A 396 -20.44 -3.19 -0.94
C ARG A 396 -20.89 -4.53 -0.33
N GLY A 397 -21.01 -4.62 1.00
CA GLY A 397 -21.24 -5.86 1.74
C GLY A 397 -19.95 -6.57 2.14
N THR A 398 -20.09 -7.61 2.99
CA THR A 398 -19.00 -8.37 3.58
C THR A 398 -18.26 -9.26 2.56
N LEU A 399 -17.08 -9.80 2.92
CA LEU A 399 -16.21 -10.58 2.02
C LEU A 399 -16.84 -11.89 1.52
N ASP A 400 -17.80 -12.47 2.24
CA ASP A 400 -18.37 -13.80 1.98
C ASP A 400 -19.37 -13.87 0.80
N LEU A 401 -19.63 -12.77 0.09
CA LEU A 401 -20.60 -12.68 -1.01
C LEU A 401 -22.03 -13.16 -0.66
N SER A 402 -22.35 -13.34 0.62
CA SER A 402 -23.69 -13.81 1.05
C SER A 402 -24.71 -12.69 1.07
N LYS A 403 -24.22 -11.43 1.22
CA LYS A 403 -25.07 -10.26 1.40
C LYS A 403 -24.42 -9.01 0.79
N GLY A 404 -25.21 -8.27 0.01
CA GLY A 404 -24.84 -6.96 -0.49
C GLY A 404 -24.81 -5.90 0.60
N GLY A 405 -24.28 -4.72 0.28
CA GLY A 405 -24.25 -3.55 1.15
C GLY A 405 -25.29 -2.49 0.78
N PHE A 406 -25.00 -1.27 1.17
CA PHE A 406 -25.84 -0.08 0.93
C PHE A 406 -26.17 0.11 -0.57
N ILE A 407 -25.19 -0.05 -1.46
CA ILE A 407 -25.38 0.12 -2.91
C ILE A 407 -26.32 -0.91 -3.53
N HIS A 408 -26.62 -2.01 -2.83
CA HIS A 408 -27.58 -3.03 -3.24
C HIS A 408 -28.98 -2.77 -2.64
N GLY A 409 -29.16 -1.67 -1.89
CA GLY A 409 -30.41 -1.38 -1.18
C GLY A 409 -30.63 -2.23 0.09
N VAL A 410 -29.58 -2.85 0.62
CA VAL A 410 -29.67 -3.73 1.79
C VAL A 410 -29.72 -2.91 3.07
N ALA A 411 -30.78 -3.13 3.86
CA ALA A 411 -30.95 -2.48 5.16
C ALA A 411 -29.90 -2.91 6.21
N GLY A 412 -29.70 -2.08 7.24
CA GLY A 412 -28.80 -2.34 8.36
C GLY A 412 -27.34 -1.90 8.14
N ASN A 413 -27.05 -1.21 7.03
CA ASN A 413 -25.71 -0.68 6.74
C ASN A 413 -25.57 0.84 7.06
N LYS A 414 -26.68 1.52 7.39
CA LYS A 414 -26.74 2.97 7.57
C LYS A 414 -25.74 3.49 8.61
N GLU A 415 -25.73 2.91 9.82
CA GLU A 415 -24.86 3.38 10.90
C GLU A 415 -23.37 3.09 10.61
N ALA A 416 -23.05 1.94 10.01
CA ALA A 416 -21.68 1.66 9.58
C ALA A 416 -21.21 2.62 8.46
N LEU A 417 -22.13 2.99 7.55
CA LEU A 417 -21.82 3.99 6.50
C LEU A 417 -21.64 5.39 7.10
N LYS A 418 -22.49 5.83 8.03
CA LYS A 418 -22.29 7.08 8.77
C LYS A 418 -20.95 7.10 9.49
N PHE A 419 -20.57 6.00 10.13
CA PHE A 419 -19.26 5.84 10.79
C PHE A 419 -18.09 6.00 9.83
N GLY A 420 -18.17 5.39 8.64
CA GLY A 420 -17.19 5.59 7.57
C GLY A 420 -17.17 7.02 7.03
N ILE A 421 -18.34 7.67 6.87
CA ILE A 421 -18.43 9.05 6.40
C ILE A 421 -17.71 10.01 7.37
N VAL A 422 -17.84 9.84 8.67
CA VAL A 422 -17.13 10.70 9.65
C VAL A 422 -15.64 10.35 9.78
N GLY A 423 -15.14 9.33 9.03
CA GLY A 423 -13.73 8.93 9.05
C GLY A 423 -13.31 8.17 10.30
N GLY A 424 -14.20 7.31 10.85
CA GLY A 424 -13.91 6.44 11.99
C GLY A 424 -13.70 7.15 13.32
N VAL A 425 -14.03 8.44 13.42
CA VAL A 425 -13.94 9.25 14.65
C VAL A 425 -15.25 9.21 15.43
N GLU A 426 -15.19 9.52 16.72
CA GLU A 426 -16.39 9.67 17.54
C GLU A 426 -17.26 10.83 17.07
N HIS A 427 -18.56 10.57 16.88
CA HIS A 427 -19.55 11.57 16.48
C HIS A 427 -20.89 11.35 17.19
N PRO A 428 -21.56 12.42 17.71
CA PRO A 428 -22.76 12.27 18.54
C PRO A 428 -23.98 11.67 17.81
N GLU A 429 -24.01 11.77 16.48
CA GLU A 429 -25.13 11.27 15.64
C GLU A 429 -24.81 9.92 14.98
N VAL A 430 -23.74 9.23 15.38
CA VAL A 430 -23.33 7.94 14.85
C VAL A 430 -23.44 6.88 15.95
N HIS A 431 -24.27 5.87 15.71
CA HIS A 431 -24.58 4.82 16.68
C HIS A 431 -24.09 3.46 16.17
N HIS A 432 -22.86 3.42 15.65
CA HIS A 432 -22.24 2.18 15.20
C HIS A 432 -21.84 1.29 16.38
N SER A 433 -21.89 -0.02 16.18
CA SER A 433 -21.57 -1.01 17.23
C SER A 433 -20.08 -1.05 17.58
N GLU A 434 -19.21 -0.67 16.64
CA GLU A 434 -17.78 -0.57 16.90
C GLU A 434 -17.43 0.80 17.50
N ALA A 435 -16.46 0.81 18.42
CA ALA A 435 -15.92 2.04 18.97
C ALA A 435 -15.11 2.81 17.92
N ALA A 436 -15.07 4.13 18.05
CA ALA A 436 -14.20 4.96 17.22
C ALA A 436 -12.73 4.54 17.39
N TRP A 437 -12.07 4.31 16.29
CA TRP A 437 -10.68 3.82 16.26
C TRP A 437 -9.68 4.82 15.66
N CYS A 438 -10.17 5.93 15.12
CA CYS A 438 -9.36 7.07 14.67
C CYS A 438 -9.38 8.21 15.68
N ALA A 439 -8.23 8.78 15.98
CA ALA A 439 -8.14 10.06 16.67
C ALA A 439 -8.43 11.24 15.73
N ALA A 440 -8.17 11.07 14.43
CA ALA A 440 -8.45 12.02 13.38
C ALA A 440 -8.87 11.30 12.09
N PRO A 441 -9.72 11.88 11.24
CA PRO A 441 -10.17 11.22 10.00
C PRO A 441 -9.03 10.97 9.00
N THR A 442 -7.89 11.63 9.15
CA THR A 442 -6.66 11.35 8.39
C THR A 442 -6.04 9.98 8.70
N GLN A 443 -6.51 9.27 9.72
CA GLN A 443 -6.12 7.89 10.04
C GLN A 443 -7.02 6.83 9.38
N HIS A 444 -7.98 7.26 8.57
CA HIS A 444 -8.98 6.40 7.94
C HIS A 444 -8.76 6.34 6.43
N ILE A 445 -8.44 5.15 5.90
CA ILE A 445 -8.41 4.92 4.45
C ILE A 445 -9.79 4.43 4.02
N SER A 446 -10.49 5.26 3.26
CA SER A 446 -11.82 4.98 2.73
C SER A 446 -11.72 4.27 1.39
N TYR A 447 -12.27 3.08 1.26
CA TYR A 447 -12.20 2.28 0.04
C TYR A 447 -13.39 1.32 -0.09
N VAL A 448 -13.57 0.74 -1.26
CA VAL A 448 -14.52 -0.34 -1.53
C VAL A 448 -13.85 -1.62 -1.99
N THR A 449 -12.78 -1.53 -2.78
CA THR A 449 -11.98 -2.67 -3.23
C THR A 449 -10.50 -2.31 -3.30
N CYS A 450 -9.66 -3.34 -3.28
CA CYS A 450 -8.21 -3.30 -3.47
C CYS A 450 -7.80 -4.51 -4.32
N HIS A 451 -6.50 -4.80 -4.41
CA HIS A 451 -6.03 -5.98 -5.16
C HIS A 451 -6.56 -7.30 -4.60
N ASP A 452 -6.76 -7.37 -3.27
CA ASP A 452 -7.31 -8.53 -2.56
C ASP A 452 -8.82 -8.69 -2.79
N ASP A 453 -9.29 -9.94 -2.77
CA ASP A 453 -10.70 -10.30 -2.94
C ASP A 453 -11.23 -10.01 -4.36
N HIS A 454 -12.53 -10.00 -4.54
CA HIS A 454 -13.15 -9.63 -5.82
C HIS A 454 -13.05 -8.14 -6.07
N ASN A 455 -12.74 -7.74 -7.30
CA ASN A 455 -12.89 -6.33 -7.69
C ASN A 455 -14.38 -5.91 -7.66
N LEU A 456 -14.63 -4.61 -7.78
CA LEU A 456 -15.99 -4.08 -7.60
C LEU A 456 -16.97 -4.65 -8.62
N ARG A 457 -16.63 -4.63 -9.90
CA ARG A 457 -17.49 -5.17 -10.98
C ARG A 457 -17.86 -6.64 -10.76
N ASP A 458 -16.86 -7.51 -10.53
CA ASP A 458 -17.10 -8.96 -10.38
C ASP A 458 -18.00 -9.24 -9.17
N ARG A 459 -17.86 -8.44 -8.11
CA ARG A 459 -18.71 -8.51 -6.95
C ARG A 459 -20.14 -8.05 -7.23
N LEU A 460 -20.32 -6.96 -7.96
CA LEU A 460 -21.63 -6.45 -8.36
C LEU A 460 -22.37 -7.46 -9.24
N GLU A 461 -21.69 -8.04 -10.24
CA GLU A 461 -22.24 -9.08 -11.12
C GLU A 461 -22.66 -10.33 -10.32
N HIS A 462 -21.86 -10.73 -9.32
CA HIS A 462 -22.17 -11.89 -8.48
C HIS A 462 -23.40 -11.65 -7.58
N LEU A 463 -23.47 -10.49 -6.92
CA LEU A 463 -24.54 -10.18 -5.95
C LEU A 463 -25.83 -9.66 -6.60
N SER A 464 -25.75 -9.22 -7.84
CA SER A 464 -26.90 -8.69 -8.61
C SER A 464 -26.96 -9.29 -10.02
N PRO A 465 -27.10 -10.64 -10.16
CA PRO A 465 -27.01 -11.31 -11.46
C PRO A 465 -28.13 -10.94 -12.45
N GLU A 466 -29.23 -10.37 -11.95
CA GLU A 466 -30.36 -9.92 -12.78
C GLU A 466 -30.27 -8.43 -13.14
N ALA A 467 -29.26 -7.69 -12.61
CA ALA A 467 -29.09 -6.28 -12.89
C ALA A 467 -28.57 -6.06 -14.32
N SER A 468 -29.06 -5.00 -14.95
CA SER A 468 -28.51 -4.55 -16.24
C SER A 468 -27.10 -3.93 -16.05
N GLU A 469 -26.28 -3.88 -17.11
CA GLU A 469 -24.99 -3.18 -17.08
C GLU A 469 -25.16 -1.72 -16.63
N GLU A 470 -26.22 -1.03 -17.02
CA GLU A 470 -26.54 0.32 -16.59
C GLU A 470 -26.77 0.40 -15.06
N GLU A 471 -27.47 -0.55 -14.47
CA GLU A 471 -27.70 -0.62 -13.02
C GLU A 471 -26.40 -0.91 -12.27
N LEU A 472 -25.56 -1.83 -12.78
CA LEU A 472 -24.25 -2.13 -12.20
C LEU A 472 -23.33 -0.90 -12.24
N LEU A 473 -23.35 -0.12 -13.33
CA LEU A 473 -22.59 1.14 -13.43
C LEU A 473 -23.10 2.20 -12.45
N LYS A 474 -24.41 2.27 -12.18
CA LYS A 474 -24.96 3.16 -11.12
C LYS A 474 -24.49 2.73 -9.73
N MET A 475 -24.45 1.41 -9.47
CA MET A 475 -23.93 0.89 -8.20
C MET A 475 -22.43 1.20 -8.02
N ASP A 476 -21.63 1.06 -9.09
CA ASP A 476 -20.22 1.40 -9.10
C ASP A 476 -20.01 2.89 -8.79
N LYS A 477 -20.69 3.78 -9.53
CA LYS A 477 -20.68 5.23 -9.27
C LYS A 477 -21.05 5.57 -7.83
N LEU A 478 -22.10 4.94 -7.28
CA LEU A 478 -22.55 5.22 -5.91
C LEU A 478 -21.57 4.69 -4.85
N ALA A 479 -20.91 3.55 -5.10
CA ALA A 479 -19.89 3.01 -4.22
C ALA A 479 -18.72 3.98 -4.06
N GLN A 480 -18.16 4.43 -5.18
CA GLN A 480 -17.06 5.39 -5.16
C GLN A 480 -17.50 6.78 -4.70
N PHE A 481 -18.72 7.20 -5.01
CA PHE A 481 -19.27 8.43 -4.44
C PHE A 481 -19.19 8.41 -2.92
N GLY A 482 -19.63 7.32 -2.26
CA GLY A 482 -19.55 7.15 -0.81
C GLY A 482 -18.12 7.24 -0.26
N VAL A 483 -17.13 6.72 -0.98
CA VAL A 483 -15.71 6.85 -0.63
C VAL A 483 -15.26 8.31 -0.70
N PHE A 484 -15.57 9.01 -1.80
CA PHE A 484 -15.05 10.36 -2.05
C PHE A 484 -15.75 11.48 -1.25
N VAL A 485 -16.97 11.25 -0.75
CA VAL A 485 -17.65 12.22 0.14
C VAL A 485 -17.38 11.98 1.62
N SER A 486 -16.65 10.90 1.98
CA SER A 486 -16.23 10.62 3.36
C SER A 486 -15.08 11.52 3.80
N GLN A 487 -14.91 11.68 5.13
CA GLN A 487 -13.84 12.50 5.73
C GLN A 487 -12.46 11.82 5.72
N GLY A 488 -12.39 10.52 5.44
CA GLY A 488 -11.16 9.76 5.31
C GLY A 488 -10.39 10.04 4.02
N ILE A 489 -9.25 9.37 3.82
CA ILE A 489 -8.44 9.47 2.60
C ILE A 489 -9.00 8.48 1.58
N PRO A 490 -9.45 8.92 0.39
CA PRO A 490 -9.96 8.04 -0.65
C PRO A 490 -8.86 7.15 -1.23
N PHE A 491 -9.21 5.89 -1.41
CA PHE A 491 -8.39 4.89 -2.05
C PHE A 491 -9.26 4.08 -3.02
N TYR A 492 -8.75 3.76 -4.21
CA TYR A 492 -9.40 2.85 -5.12
C TYR A 492 -8.41 2.03 -5.95
N PHE A 493 -8.88 0.87 -6.41
CA PHE A 493 -8.08 -0.08 -7.13
C PHE A 493 -8.03 0.24 -8.62
N SER A 494 -6.89 0.02 -9.26
CA SER A 494 -6.64 0.31 -10.67
C SER A 494 -7.65 -0.36 -11.61
N GLY A 495 -8.18 0.46 -12.53
CA GLY A 495 -9.12 0.02 -13.56
C GLY A 495 -10.58 -0.04 -13.10
N GLU A 496 -10.93 0.33 -11.87
CA GLU A 496 -12.33 0.48 -11.46
C GLU A 496 -13.04 1.51 -12.34
N GLU A 497 -12.39 2.63 -12.64
CA GLU A 497 -12.88 3.66 -13.56
C GLU A 497 -13.07 3.17 -15.01
N LEU A 498 -12.53 2.01 -15.33
CA LEU A 498 -12.66 1.31 -16.60
C LEU A 498 -13.65 0.13 -16.53
N PHE A 499 -14.37 0.01 -15.43
CA PHE A 499 -15.27 -1.12 -15.15
C PHE A 499 -14.56 -2.47 -15.34
N ARG A 500 -13.36 -2.58 -14.77
CA ARG A 500 -12.45 -3.74 -14.86
C ARG A 500 -13.08 -4.99 -14.27
N THR A 501 -12.87 -6.14 -14.90
CA THR A 501 -13.19 -7.48 -14.39
C THR A 501 -11.93 -8.32 -14.24
N LYS A 502 -11.86 -9.15 -13.22
CA LYS A 502 -10.94 -10.26 -13.07
C LYS A 502 -11.61 -11.60 -13.43
N LEU A 503 -12.65 -11.54 -14.26
CA LEU A 503 -13.44 -12.67 -14.75
C LEU A 503 -14.09 -13.50 -13.62
N GLY A 504 -14.47 -12.84 -12.54
CA GLY A 504 -15.09 -13.45 -11.35
C GLY A 504 -14.11 -14.12 -10.39
N GLU A 505 -12.80 -14.03 -10.64
CA GLU A 505 -11.80 -14.64 -9.77
C GLU A 505 -11.50 -13.77 -8.54
N LYS A 506 -11.44 -14.43 -7.38
CA LYS A 506 -11.26 -13.76 -6.09
C LYS A 506 -9.81 -13.44 -5.78
N ASN A 507 -8.94 -14.44 -5.95
CA ASN A 507 -7.54 -14.36 -5.54
C ASN A 507 -6.64 -14.65 -6.73
N THR A 508 -6.16 -13.60 -7.38
CA THR A 508 -5.45 -13.67 -8.66
C THR A 508 -3.93 -13.48 -8.53
N TYR A 509 -3.38 -13.62 -7.30
CA TYR A 509 -1.99 -13.27 -6.96
C TYR A 509 -0.93 -13.92 -7.87
N ASN A 510 -1.18 -15.11 -8.38
CA ASN A 510 -0.28 -15.88 -9.26
C ASN A 510 -0.96 -16.33 -10.56
N MET A 511 -2.07 -15.67 -10.92
CA MET A 511 -2.82 -16.00 -12.15
C MET A 511 -2.28 -15.23 -13.35
N PRO A 512 -2.43 -15.78 -14.57
CA PRO A 512 -1.96 -15.12 -15.79
C PRO A 512 -2.54 -13.73 -16.03
N ASP A 513 -1.83 -12.91 -16.84
CA ASP A 513 -2.21 -11.54 -17.21
C ASP A 513 -3.66 -11.39 -17.67
N LYS A 514 -4.26 -12.40 -18.30
CA LYS A 514 -5.68 -12.36 -18.75
C LYS A 514 -6.68 -12.07 -17.64
N TYR A 515 -6.34 -12.34 -16.36
CA TYR A 515 -7.16 -12.02 -15.20
C TYR A 515 -6.80 -10.67 -14.59
N ASN A 516 -5.55 -10.26 -14.77
CA ASN A 516 -4.99 -9.12 -14.03
C ASN A 516 -4.75 -7.88 -14.91
N ALA A 517 -4.39 -8.05 -16.17
CA ALA A 517 -4.05 -6.93 -17.04
C ALA A 517 -5.26 -6.06 -17.38
N ILE A 518 -5.08 -4.75 -17.34
CA ILE A 518 -6.11 -3.76 -17.64
C ILE A 518 -6.31 -3.68 -19.15
N ASP A 519 -7.55 -3.95 -19.60
CA ASP A 519 -7.95 -3.68 -20.99
C ASP A 519 -8.29 -2.20 -21.17
N TRP A 520 -7.37 -1.46 -21.79
CA TRP A 520 -7.52 -0.03 -22.04
C TRP A 520 -8.56 0.32 -23.09
N GLY A 521 -9.05 -0.65 -23.88
CA GLY A 521 -10.21 -0.47 -24.76
C GLY A 521 -11.48 -0.12 -23.99
N ASN A 522 -11.55 -0.52 -22.72
CA ASN A 522 -12.65 -0.16 -21.83
C ASN A 522 -12.73 1.34 -21.54
N LYS A 523 -11.64 2.10 -21.68
CA LYS A 523 -11.66 3.56 -21.51
C LYS A 523 -12.60 4.25 -22.49
N ALA A 524 -12.68 3.76 -23.73
CA ALA A 524 -13.63 4.27 -24.72
C ALA A 524 -15.05 3.74 -24.45
N ARG A 525 -15.17 2.46 -24.06
CA ARG A 525 -16.47 1.81 -23.79
C ARG A 525 -17.19 2.44 -22.59
N TYR A 526 -16.45 2.76 -21.53
CA TYR A 526 -16.98 3.29 -20.28
C TYR A 526 -16.54 4.74 -20.04
N ALA A 527 -16.48 5.54 -21.10
CA ALA A 527 -16.01 6.93 -21.04
C ALA A 527 -16.75 7.78 -19.99
N ASP A 528 -18.06 7.57 -19.83
CA ASP A 528 -18.87 8.29 -18.84
C ASP A 528 -18.48 7.92 -17.39
N LEU A 529 -18.08 6.67 -17.15
CA LEU A 529 -17.58 6.24 -15.85
C LEU A 529 -16.21 6.88 -15.55
N VAL A 530 -15.31 6.89 -16.54
CA VAL A 530 -14.00 7.57 -16.42
C VAL A 530 -14.18 9.05 -16.07
N GLU A 531 -15.07 9.76 -16.77
CA GLU A 531 -15.36 11.16 -16.48
C GLU A 531 -16.01 11.36 -15.11
N TYR A 532 -16.80 10.40 -14.63
CA TYR A 532 -17.39 10.43 -13.30
C TYR A 532 -16.28 10.34 -12.21
N TYR A 533 -15.33 9.40 -12.33
CA TYR A 533 -14.20 9.27 -11.39
C TYR A 533 -13.29 10.51 -11.41
N LYS A 534 -12.98 11.05 -12.58
CA LYS A 534 -12.28 12.34 -12.70
C LYS A 534 -13.04 13.46 -11.98
N GLY A 535 -14.36 13.46 -12.15
CA GLY A 535 -15.25 14.40 -11.47
C GLY A 535 -15.20 14.28 -9.96
N LEU A 536 -15.21 13.04 -9.39
CA LEU A 536 -15.09 12.79 -7.95
C LEU A 536 -13.78 13.34 -7.39
N ILE A 537 -12.65 13.07 -8.06
CA ILE A 537 -11.34 13.58 -7.67
C ILE A 537 -11.32 15.11 -7.70
N ALA A 538 -11.82 15.69 -8.78
CA ALA A 538 -11.87 17.14 -8.96
C ALA A 538 -12.82 17.82 -7.94
N MET A 539 -13.97 17.20 -7.63
CA MET A 539 -14.91 17.67 -6.62
C MET A 539 -14.25 17.74 -5.23
N ARG A 540 -13.55 16.68 -4.83
CA ARG A 540 -12.86 16.64 -3.55
C ARG A 540 -11.79 17.73 -3.43
N LYS A 541 -11.03 17.97 -4.51
CA LYS A 541 -10.04 19.07 -4.57
C LYS A 541 -10.68 20.45 -4.53
N ALA A 542 -11.87 20.60 -5.11
CA ALA A 542 -12.60 21.86 -5.11
C ALA A 542 -13.29 22.16 -3.78
N HIS A 543 -13.62 21.11 -3.00
CA HIS A 543 -14.35 21.21 -1.74
C HIS A 543 -13.56 20.59 -0.57
N PRO A 544 -12.63 21.34 0.06
CA PRO A 544 -11.88 20.90 1.23
C PRO A 544 -12.73 20.44 2.41
N ALA A 545 -14.00 20.81 2.45
CA ALA A 545 -14.97 20.34 3.43
C ALA A 545 -15.10 18.81 3.52
N PHE A 546 -14.73 18.07 2.46
CA PHE A 546 -14.64 16.60 2.50
C PHE A 546 -13.40 16.07 3.20
N ALA A 547 -12.52 16.94 3.73
CA ALA A 547 -11.30 16.56 4.43
C ALA A 547 -10.99 17.54 5.57
N LEU A 548 -11.87 17.61 6.55
CA LEU A 548 -11.79 18.53 7.69
C LEU A 548 -10.59 18.30 8.61
N GLY A 549 -9.96 17.13 8.53
CA GLY A 549 -8.65 16.84 9.11
C GLY A 549 -8.64 16.50 10.60
N THR A 550 -9.59 16.97 11.40
CA THR A 550 -9.66 16.69 12.84
C THR A 550 -11.06 16.22 13.27
N ALA A 551 -11.11 15.42 14.34
CA ALA A 551 -12.37 14.94 14.90
C ALA A 551 -13.27 16.08 15.41
N GLU A 552 -12.65 17.15 15.94
CA GLU A 552 -13.36 18.34 16.39
C GLU A 552 -14.06 19.05 15.23
N ALA A 553 -13.35 19.26 14.13
CA ALA A 553 -13.91 19.90 12.94
C ALA A 553 -15.04 19.06 12.33
N VAL A 554 -14.91 17.73 12.30
CA VAL A 554 -15.99 16.83 11.85
C VAL A 554 -17.23 17.00 12.73
N ARG A 555 -17.09 17.00 14.05
CA ARG A 555 -18.22 17.21 14.97
C ARG A 555 -18.85 18.59 14.88
N GLU A 556 -18.07 19.61 14.56
CA GLU A 556 -18.56 21.00 14.47
C GLU A 556 -19.31 21.26 13.16
N HIS A 557 -18.81 20.70 12.05
CA HIS A 557 -19.28 21.08 10.72
C HIS A 557 -20.18 20.05 10.05
N LEU A 558 -20.14 18.76 10.45
CA LEU A 558 -20.95 17.71 9.85
C LEU A 558 -22.15 17.37 10.74
N SER A 559 -23.35 17.32 10.14
CA SER A 559 -24.56 16.79 10.78
C SER A 559 -25.34 15.90 9.81
N PHE A 560 -25.95 14.81 10.30
CA PHE A 560 -26.73 13.91 9.46
C PHE A 560 -28.16 14.39 9.28
N ILE A 561 -28.73 14.07 8.13
CA ILE A 561 -30.14 14.27 7.80
C ILE A 561 -30.89 12.98 8.14
N GLU A 562 -31.94 13.08 8.92
CA GLU A 562 -32.79 11.94 9.25
C GLU A 562 -33.54 11.43 8.01
N SER A 563 -33.64 10.11 7.89
CA SER A 563 -34.39 9.42 6.84
C SER A 563 -34.93 8.11 7.37
N ASP A 564 -36.21 7.84 7.13
CA ASP A 564 -36.85 6.56 7.49
C ASP A 564 -36.42 5.40 6.56
N ASN A 565 -35.79 5.73 5.42
CA ASN A 565 -35.28 4.70 4.50
C ASN A 565 -33.90 4.22 4.96
N GLU A 566 -33.79 2.93 5.26
CA GLU A 566 -32.55 2.29 5.72
C GLU A 566 -31.42 2.23 4.65
N ALA A 567 -31.78 2.38 3.38
CA ALA A 567 -30.83 2.47 2.26
C ALA A 567 -30.64 3.92 1.79
N ALA A 568 -30.87 4.90 2.68
CA ALA A 568 -30.68 6.32 2.37
C ALA A 568 -29.91 7.02 3.50
N VAL A 569 -28.88 7.77 3.12
CA VAL A 569 -28.04 8.58 4.03
C VAL A 569 -27.88 9.97 3.46
N GLY A 570 -28.15 10.98 4.28
CA GLY A 570 -27.88 12.38 3.95
C GLY A 570 -27.11 13.06 5.07
N PHE A 571 -26.28 14.05 4.72
CA PHE A 571 -25.60 14.90 5.70
C PHE A 571 -25.37 16.32 5.15
N VAL A 572 -25.14 17.23 6.06
CA VAL A 572 -24.83 18.63 5.78
C VAL A 572 -23.45 18.94 6.36
N LEU A 573 -22.61 19.57 5.55
CA LEU A 573 -21.42 20.27 6.00
C LEU A 573 -21.75 21.75 6.03
N ASP A 574 -21.71 22.39 7.18
CA ASP A 574 -22.17 23.78 7.39
C ASP A 574 -21.10 24.62 8.10
N LYS A 575 -21.26 25.93 8.08
CA LYS A 575 -20.33 26.90 8.69
C LYS A 575 -18.92 26.77 8.11
N LEU A 576 -18.82 26.68 6.78
CA LEU A 576 -17.57 26.37 6.09
C LEU A 576 -16.75 27.62 5.70
N GLU A 577 -17.08 28.81 6.20
CA GLU A 577 -16.34 30.04 5.90
C GLU A 577 -14.85 29.90 6.27
N GLY A 578 -13.99 30.09 5.28
CA GLY A 578 -12.53 29.94 5.44
C GLY A 578 -12.01 28.52 5.31
N ILE A 579 -12.89 27.53 5.18
CA ILE A 579 -12.57 26.11 4.95
C ILE A 579 -12.84 25.74 3.50
N ASP A 580 -14.00 26.11 2.99
CA ASP A 580 -14.49 25.73 1.67
C ASP A 580 -14.99 26.97 0.91
N PRO A 581 -14.93 27.00 -0.44
CA PRO A 581 -15.57 28.05 -1.24
C PRO A 581 -17.08 28.16 -1.01
N ALA A 582 -17.75 27.00 -0.74
CA ALA A 582 -19.15 26.98 -0.36
C ALA A 582 -19.30 27.16 1.15
N ARG A 583 -20.27 27.98 1.59
CA ARG A 583 -20.61 28.11 3.02
C ARG A 583 -21.32 26.87 3.59
N ARG A 584 -21.96 26.07 2.71
CA ARG A 584 -22.68 24.84 3.05
C ARG A 584 -22.63 23.87 1.88
N VAL A 585 -22.44 22.59 2.21
CA VAL A 585 -22.52 21.47 1.26
C VAL A 585 -23.53 20.46 1.80
N VAL A 586 -24.48 20.03 0.98
CA VAL A 586 -25.46 18.98 1.29
C VAL A 586 -25.13 17.76 0.45
N VAL A 587 -25.02 16.61 1.08
CA VAL A 587 -24.71 15.32 0.43
C VAL A 587 -25.83 14.35 0.71
N LEU A 588 -26.34 13.70 -0.34
CA LEU A 588 -27.45 12.77 -0.26
C LEU A 588 -27.11 11.50 -1.03
N MET A 589 -27.33 10.35 -0.42
CA MET A 589 -27.07 9.02 -0.99
C MET A 589 -28.33 8.17 -0.92
N ASN A 590 -28.72 7.58 -2.03
CA ASN A 590 -29.85 6.65 -2.14
C ASN A 590 -29.37 5.32 -2.76
N GLY A 591 -29.24 4.28 -1.97
CA GLY A 591 -28.91 2.92 -2.43
C GLY A 591 -30.13 2.09 -2.78
N SER A 592 -31.35 2.59 -2.53
CA SER A 592 -32.58 1.86 -2.86
C SER A 592 -32.96 1.95 -4.34
N ARG A 593 -33.87 1.08 -4.78
CA ARG A 593 -34.41 1.06 -6.16
C ARG A 593 -35.62 1.97 -6.36
N GLU A 594 -35.94 2.79 -5.38
CA GLU A 594 -37.01 3.80 -5.43
C GLU A 594 -36.43 5.18 -5.15
N SER A 595 -37.08 6.24 -5.64
CA SER A 595 -36.71 7.60 -5.30
C SER A 595 -36.98 7.87 -3.83
N VAL A 596 -36.01 8.50 -3.15
CA VAL A 596 -36.11 8.85 -1.72
C VAL A 596 -36.17 10.36 -1.58
N LYS A 597 -37.13 10.82 -0.78
CA LYS A 597 -37.26 12.24 -0.42
C LYS A 597 -36.43 12.54 0.84
N PHE A 598 -35.67 13.63 0.79
CA PHE A 598 -34.92 14.14 1.92
C PHE A 598 -35.43 15.54 2.29
N ASP A 599 -35.48 15.82 3.56
CA ASP A 599 -35.65 17.17 4.08
C ASP A 599 -34.26 17.83 4.17
N ILE A 600 -34.06 18.95 3.46
CA ILE A 600 -32.78 19.66 3.40
C ILE A 600 -33.00 21.12 3.77
N PRO A 601 -31.97 21.86 4.22
CA PRO A 601 -32.12 23.30 4.49
C PRO A 601 -32.59 24.06 3.25
N GLU A 602 -33.54 24.98 3.45
CA GLU A 602 -33.97 25.90 2.41
C GLU A 602 -32.79 26.77 1.94
N GLY A 603 -32.81 27.17 0.67
CA GLY A 603 -31.81 28.07 0.13
C GLY A 603 -31.48 27.87 -1.33
N ASN A 604 -30.57 28.71 -1.80
CA ASN A 604 -30.06 28.67 -3.17
C ASN A 604 -28.77 27.84 -3.20
N TYR A 605 -28.74 26.83 -4.04
CA TYR A 605 -27.64 25.93 -4.24
C TYR A 605 -27.20 25.90 -5.70
N ARG A 606 -26.00 25.32 -5.92
CA ARG A 606 -25.56 24.80 -7.22
C ARG A 606 -25.48 23.30 -7.10
N ILE A 607 -25.88 22.58 -8.15
CA ILE A 607 -25.75 21.13 -8.24
C ILE A 607 -24.29 20.80 -8.58
N VAL A 608 -23.57 20.18 -7.65
CA VAL A 608 -22.19 19.72 -7.85
C VAL A 608 -22.16 18.29 -8.37
N ALA A 609 -23.06 17.43 -7.88
CA ALA A 609 -23.27 16.08 -8.38
C ALA A 609 -24.76 15.78 -8.48
N ASP A 610 -25.21 15.10 -9.55
CA ASP A 610 -26.62 14.78 -9.82
C ASP A 610 -26.89 13.27 -9.96
N GLY A 611 -25.88 12.42 -9.60
CA GLY A 611 -25.92 10.95 -9.75
C GLY A 611 -25.35 10.45 -11.08
N GLU A 612 -25.34 11.27 -12.12
CA GLU A 612 -24.79 10.93 -13.43
C GLU A 612 -23.50 11.69 -13.74
N ARG A 613 -23.46 12.97 -13.34
CA ARG A 613 -22.35 13.88 -13.65
C ARG A 613 -21.88 14.59 -12.40
N ILE A 614 -20.62 15.00 -12.43
CA ILE A 614 -20.01 15.83 -11.39
C ILE A 614 -19.46 17.10 -12.03
N ILE A 615 -19.86 18.23 -11.49
CA ILE A 615 -19.43 19.57 -11.89
C ILE A 615 -18.79 20.23 -10.66
N PRO A 616 -17.47 20.12 -10.48
CA PRO A 616 -16.79 20.44 -9.22
C PRO A 616 -17.02 21.85 -8.66
N THR A 617 -17.20 22.83 -9.54
CA THR A 617 -17.44 24.24 -9.17
C THR A 617 -18.93 24.61 -9.15
N GLY A 618 -19.82 23.61 -9.26
CA GLY A 618 -21.26 23.77 -9.32
C GLY A 618 -21.81 24.05 -10.72
N GLY A 619 -22.81 23.27 -11.13
CA GLY A 619 -23.55 23.41 -12.38
C GLY A 619 -24.81 24.23 -12.23
N ASP A 620 -25.94 23.64 -12.58
CA ASP A 620 -27.27 24.30 -12.57
C ASP A 620 -27.67 24.80 -11.19
N ALA A 621 -28.40 25.89 -11.16
CA ALA A 621 -28.95 26.43 -9.92
C ALA A 621 -30.13 25.58 -9.43
N TYR A 622 -30.15 25.29 -8.15
CA TYR A 622 -31.23 24.62 -7.46
C TYR A 622 -31.74 25.48 -6.29
N ASN A 623 -33.00 25.81 -6.30
CA ASN A 623 -33.62 26.54 -5.20
C ASN A 623 -34.47 25.59 -4.37
N SER A 624 -33.99 25.31 -3.15
CA SER A 624 -34.64 24.38 -2.23
C SER A 624 -35.76 25.08 -1.45
N ASP A 625 -36.93 24.46 -1.47
CA ASP A 625 -38.11 24.80 -0.63
C ASP A 625 -38.16 23.92 0.65
N GLY A 626 -37.06 23.34 1.03
CA GLY A 626 -36.94 22.46 2.19
C GLY A 626 -36.89 20.99 1.86
N THR A 627 -37.08 20.57 0.61
CA THR A 627 -37.07 19.15 0.24
C THR A 627 -36.45 18.89 -1.12
N ILE A 628 -35.92 17.65 -1.31
CA ILE A 628 -35.41 17.14 -2.59
C ILE A 628 -35.68 15.65 -2.73
N SER A 629 -35.99 15.19 -3.94
CA SER A 629 -36.11 13.76 -4.28
C SER A 629 -34.84 13.28 -4.97
N VAL A 630 -34.22 12.23 -4.43
CA VAL A 630 -33.00 11.60 -4.97
C VAL A 630 -33.38 10.33 -5.72
N ALA A 631 -32.93 10.21 -6.95
CA ALA A 631 -33.20 9.07 -7.82
C ALA A 631 -32.66 7.74 -7.23
N PRO A 632 -33.17 6.58 -7.71
CA PRO A 632 -32.63 5.28 -7.31
C PRO A 632 -31.13 5.13 -7.61
N ILE A 633 -30.40 4.48 -6.72
CA ILE A 633 -28.98 4.14 -6.85
C ILE A 633 -28.17 5.37 -7.32
N SER A 634 -28.22 6.44 -6.53
CA SER A 634 -27.54 7.68 -6.90
C SER A 634 -27.06 8.51 -5.71
N GLY A 635 -26.09 9.38 -5.95
CA GLY A 635 -25.58 10.36 -5.01
C GLY A 635 -25.75 11.79 -5.52
N VAL A 636 -26.11 12.71 -4.65
CA VAL A 636 -26.30 14.13 -4.99
C VAL A 636 -25.45 15.00 -4.08
N VAL A 637 -24.79 16.01 -4.63
CA VAL A 637 -24.10 17.07 -3.88
C VAL A 637 -24.65 18.43 -4.31
N LEU A 638 -25.09 19.21 -3.33
CA LEU A 638 -25.54 20.60 -3.49
C LEU A 638 -24.61 21.52 -2.70
N ALA A 639 -24.12 22.58 -3.32
CA ALA A 639 -23.25 23.57 -2.68
C ALA A 639 -23.89 24.98 -2.67
N ALA A 640 -23.94 25.62 -1.50
CA ALA A 640 -24.37 27.02 -1.33
C ALA A 640 -23.15 27.92 -1.17
N TYR A 641 -22.88 28.74 -2.14
CA TYR A 641 -21.76 29.70 -2.16
C TYR A 641 -22.13 31.04 -1.51
#